data_22d11a6fc6355b2a5bf174a3e6bc0471
#
_entry.id   22d11a6fc6355b2a5bf174a3e6bc0471
#
_cell.length_a   1.000
_cell.length_b   1.000
_cell.length_c   1.000
_cell.angle_alpha   90.00
_cell.angle_beta   90.00
_cell.angle_gamma   90.00
#
_symmetry.space_group_name_H-M   'P 1'
#
loop_
_entity.id
_entity.type
_entity.pdbx_description
1 polymer ?
#
loop_
_entity_poly.entity_id
_entity_poly.type
_entity_poly.pdbx_seq_one_letter_code
_entity_poly.pdbx_strand_id
1 'polypeptide(L)'
;MGDKSNSLSTTAIRRWISRIINFGLIPLLVLAALFLPPISIKDRILEIGYTTINQDNWWMEDLDGSRLEIPAAGLSGSVKVKLTQVPRLDFLQGAAGKELAQAAAAIPDNLDMRSPFYQITLRGGMPTEAMLSLPIPNDAEPYRTLDLYAWTGVEWQWLPSHVIAENDVIVSRLSWLPSSIAVMQTKPTSPVVSTELSGGQVVPPEEAEVLAELNPQGLYLSDEARIRVAGNVESLCQASGVVVPTLRNWREGEGIRDDLVNDMLRDAERRRKHIATIAGFMAKSGCAGIDIDYRGIQAESRDAFSLFIAELADRLHEKGKLLTLRVAIPSPRAEGGWETGAYDWRALGQAVDALKIPVADDPEAYAPGGWLESMLDWAVGEVDRYKIEPLISTYSLTRVGDTVTTAPYIESLAPLVQIAVKAQDPTLDPGEKVTLSLACLEESGGLHFDEATQTYWFNYTDQNGHQCTVWLGNAECLAHKLALIAEYNLRGVAVANLLDEGNDQRVWEVVRQFRERTVPAVESSFALIWTVQDTAGRLSQIVKPLSDPHYEWTAEQPGDYTFAASISTDGGRTVSQRGDVGIRVLEPTPTPTATPTPTPTPTSTHTPTPTPTATSTPTPTPTSTATPTPTFTPAPTATPTPIPQPTATPKPQPKPRLGPGFDYGIQAHFIDQDHGPIINP
;
A
#
# COMPACT_ATOMS: atom_id res chain seq x y z
N MET A 1 19.90 58.55 100.76
CA MET A 1 19.43 57.38 100.01
C MET A 1 19.16 57.84 98.64
N GLY A 2 20.07 57.53 97.69
CA GLY A 2 20.07 58.06 96.33
C GLY A 2 19.36 57.14 95.39
N ASP A 3 18.44 57.71 94.69
CA ASP A 3 17.71 57.07 93.58
C ASP A 3 18.54 57.18 92.30
N LYS A 4 19.05 56.06 91.85
CA LYS A 4 19.74 55.98 90.53
C LYS A 4 18.74 55.61 89.47
N SER A 5 18.03 56.58 88.92
CA SER A 5 17.27 56.40 87.72
C SER A 5 18.23 56.17 86.52
N ASN A 6 18.25 54.95 86.02
CA ASN A 6 19.05 54.54 84.91
C ASN A 6 18.37 55.03 83.60
N SER A 7 18.61 56.29 83.17
CA SER A 7 18.18 56.83 81.89
C SER A 7 19.13 56.31 80.79
N LEU A 8 18.72 55.23 80.17
CA LEU A 8 19.34 54.82 78.90
C LEU A 8 19.30 56.01 77.93
N SER A 9 20.45 56.48 77.53
CA SER A 9 20.53 57.67 76.63
C SER A 9 19.75 57.41 75.33
N THR A 10 18.92 58.38 74.95
CA THR A 10 18.09 58.32 73.73
C THR A 10 18.90 57.96 72.47
N THR A 11 20.17 58.20 72.43
CA THR A 11 21.13 57.83 71.39
C THR A 11 21.47 56.34 71.35
N ALA A 12 21.53 55.67 72.48
CA ALA A 12 21.80 54.24 72.57
C ALA A 12 20.55 53.44 72.12
N ILE A 13 19.35 53.88 72.50
CA ILE A 13 18.07 53.31 72.08
C ILE A 13 17.90 53.48 70.57
N ARG A 14 18.20 54.64 69.96
CA ARG A 14 18.15 54.85 68.52
C ARG A 14 19.16 53.97 67.75
N ARG A 15 20.37 53.80 68.22
CA ARG A 15 21.38 52.89 67.59
C ARG A 15 20.95 51.44 67.72
N TRP A 16 20.31 51.03 68.81
CA TRP A 16 19.82 49.65 68.92
C TRP A 16 18.60 49.38 68.07
N ILE A 17 17.64 50.30 68.01
CA ILE A 17 16.50 50.27 67.07
C ILE A 17 16.99 50.25 65.60
N SER A 18 17.96 51.10 65.23
CA SER A 18 18.53 51.11 63.89
C SER A 18 19.21 49.75 63.49
N ARG A 19 19.89 49.12 64.50
CA ARG A 19 20.48 47.78 64.27
C ARG A 19 19.45 46.69 64.08
N ILE A 20 18.39 46.69 64.87
CA ILE A 20 17.28 45.78 64.79
C ILE A 20 16.59 45.95 63.40
N ILE A 21 16.35 47.18 62.99
CA ILE A 21 15.74 47.47 61.73
C ILE A 21 16.65 47.01 60.56
N ASN A 22 17.91 47.41 60.56
CA ASN A 22 18.83 47.15 59.46
C ASN A 22 19.30 45.67 59.37
N PHE A 23 19.52 45.00 60.49
CA PHE A 23 20.07 43.64 60.52
C PHE A 23 19.03 42.57 60.92
N GLY A 24 17.85 42.96 61.36
CA GLY A 24 16.76 42.04 61.65
C GLY A 24 15.56 42.24 60.73
N LEU A 25 14.89 43.40 60.86
CA LEU A 25 13.63 43.63 60.18
C LEU A 25 13.78 43.69 58.62
N ILE A 26 14.79 44.42 58.13
CA ILE A 26 15.01 44.55 56.66
C ILE A 26 15.39 43.22 56.06
N PRO A 27 16.34 42.41 56.59
CA PRO A 27 16.63 41.08 56.06
C PRO A 27 15.42 40.14 56.17
N LEU A 28 14.63 40.23 57.24
CA LEU A 28 13.39 39.45 57.41
C LEU A 28 12.34 39.81 56.34
N LEU A 29 12.15 41.12 56.07
CA LEU A 29 11.25 41.59 55.04
C LEU A 29 11.73 41.20 53.63
N VAL A 30 13.02 41.24 53.38
CA VAL A 30 13.61 40.78 52.14
C VAL A 30 13.40 39.25 52.00
N LEU A 31 13.61 38.50 53.06
CA LEU A 31 13.36 37.06 53.09
C LEU A 31 11.88 36.76 52.86
N ALA A 32 10.99 37.51 53.53
CA ALA A 32 9.55 37.40 53.33
C ALA A 32 9.14 37.74 51.90
N ALA A 33 9.71 38.81 51.30
CA ALA A 33 9.44 39.16 49.94
C ALA A 33 9.99 38.12 48.93
N LEU A 34 11.05 37.42 49.29
CA LEU A 34 11.62 36.35 48.45
C LEU A 34 10.78 35.08 48.47
N PHE A 35 10.14 34.74 49.61
CA PHE A 35 9.53 33.43 49.80
C PHE A 35 8.03 33.42 50.09
N LEU A 36 7.42 34.53 50.50
CA LEU A 36 6.01 34.57 50.92
C LEU A 36 5.10 35.21 49.86
N PRO A 37 3.92 34.63 49.62
CA PRO A 37 2.87 35.29 48.86
C PRO A 37 2.40 36.59 49.52
N PRO A 38 2.01 37.62 48.73
CA PRO A 38 1.83 37.65 47.28
C PRO A 38 3.06 38.08 46.47
N ILE A 39 4.20 38.37 47.12
CA ILE A 39 5.37 38.93 46.41
C ILE A 39 6.22 37.84 45.78
N SER A 40 6.54 36.76 46.51
CA SER A 40 7.27 35.55 46.05
C SER A 40 8.22 35.76 44.87
N ILE A 41 9.23 36.63 45.05
CA ILE A 41 10.19 36.98 43.98
C ILE A 41 10.85 35.71 43.41
N LYS A 42 11.15 34.75 44.29
CA LYS A 42 11.67 33.44 43.87
C LYS A 42 10.75 32.74 42.87
N ASP A 43 9.45 32.72 43.18
CA ASP A 43 8.48 32.04 42.31
C ASP A 43 8.35 32.80 40.98
N ARG A 44 8.32 34.14 41.01
CA ARG A 44 8.28 34.94 39.80
C ARG A 44 9.53 34.77 38.90
N ILE A 45 10.72 34.67 39.49
CA ILE A 45 11.96 34.41 38.74
C ILE A 45 11.93 32.98 38.18
N LEU A 46 11.46 32.01 38.96
CA LEU A 46 11.37 30.63 38.51
C LEU A 46 10.27 30.39 37.48
N GLU A 47 9.30 31.30 37.36
CA GLU A 47 8.19 31.26 36.41
C GLU A 47 8.42 32.04 35.14
N ILE A 48 9.60 32.64 34.96
CA ILE A 48 9.93 33.32 33.70
C ILE A 48 9.90 32.35 32.56
N GLY A 49 9.10 32.69 31.53
CA GLY A 49 8.90 31.88 30.34
C GLY A 49 7.87 30.77 30.45
N TYR A 50 7.17 30.64 31.61
CA TYR A 50 6.04 29.74 31.74
C TYR A 50 4.74 30.43 31.32
N THR A 51 3.92 29.73 30.53
CA THR A 51 2.52 30.10 30.26
C THR A 51 1.61 29.28 31.16
N THR A 52 0.62 29.93 31.77
CA THR A 52 -0.38 29.25 32.59
C THR A 52 -1.53 28.79 31.68
N ILE A 53 -1.74 27.49 31.62
CA ILE A 53 -2.84 26.85 30.91
C ILE A 53 -3.91 26.46 31.91
N ASN A 54 -5.17 26.86 31.69
CA ASN A 54 -6.34 26.58 32.48
C ASN A 54 -7.60 26.55 31.59
N GLN A 55 -8.77 26.46 32.19
CA GLN A 55 -10.03 26.41 31.39
C GLN A 55 -10.30 27.68 30.54
N ASP A 56 -9.78 28.85 30.95
CA ASP A 56 -9.97 30.11 30.21
C ASP A 56 -8.83 30.34 29.17
N ASN A 57 -7.66 29.79 29.41
CA ASN A 57 -6.49 29.86 28.53
C ASN A 57 -5.91 28.44 28.36
N TRP A 58 -6.47 27.72 27.40
CA TRP A 58 -6.23 26.28 27.22
C TRP A 58 -5.10 25.95 26.23
N TRP A 59 -4.43 26.97 25.65
CA TRP A 59 -3.36 26.79 24.69
C TRP A 59 -2.20 27.79 24.89
N MET A 60 -1.08 27.46 24.30
CA MET A 60 0.09 28.34 24.14
C MET A 60 0.71 28.17 22.76
N GLU A 61 1.34 29.23 22.26
CA GLU A 61 2.08 29.25 21.01
C GLU A 61 3.43 29.92 21.21
N ASP A 62 4.50 29.37 20.63
CA ASP A 62 5.84 29.94 20.62
C ASP A 62 6.07 30.76 19.35
N LEU A 63 7.18 31.50 19.31
CA LEU A 63 7.50 32.43 18.20
C LEU A 63 7.71 31.75 16.86
N ASP A 64 8.06 30.46 16.84
CA ASP A 64 8.25 29.67 15.62
C ASP A 64 6.93 29.09 15.07
N GLY A 65 5.80 29.30 15.76
CA GLY A 65 4.50 28.72 15.42
C GLY A 65 4.22 27.39 16.08
N SER A 66 5.14 26.84 16.90
CA SER A 66 4.87 25.64 17.71
C SER A 66 3.77 25.91 18.72
N ARG A 67 2.73 25.08 18.75
CA ARG A 67 1.54 25.26 19.56
C ARG A 67 1.25 24.02 20.39
N LEU A 68 0.92 24.24 21.66
CA LEU A 68 0.44 23.22 22.59
C LEU A 68 -0.93 23.61 23.10
N GLU A 69 -1.88 22.70 22.98
CA GLU A 69 -3.24 22.82 23.44
C GLU A 69 -3.53 21.73 24.47
N ILE A 70 -4.19 22.08 25.55
CA ILE A 70 -4.62 21.13 26.57
C ILE A 70 -6.12 21.34 26.79
N PRO A 71 -6.99 20.48 26.26
CA PRO A 71 -8.43 20.60 26.42
C PRO A 71 -8.82 20.63 27.90
N ALA A 72 -9.93 21.32 28.23
CA ALA A 72 -10.41 21.43 29.60
C ALA A 72 -10.66 20.06 30.28
N ALA A 73 -11.08 19.06 29.48
CA ALA A 73 -11.26 17.67 29.95
C ALA A 73 -9.95 17.00 30.36
N GLY A 74 -8.84 17.39 29.73
CA GLY A 74 -7.49 16.88 30.02
C GLY A 74 -6.83 17.55 31.25
N LEU A 75 -7.45 18.58 31.84
CA LEU A 75 -6.88 19.35 32.92
C LEU A 75 -7.51 18.96 34.26
N SER A 76 -6.71 18.49 35.21
CA SER A 76 -7.11 18.34 36.63
C SER A 76 -7.01 19.65 37.45
N GLY A 77 -6.53 20.75 36.83
CA GLY A 77 -6.32 22.06 37.43
C GLY A 77 -5.45 22.94 36.52
N SER A 78 -5.07 24.15 36.99
CA SER A 78 -4.14 24.97 36.21
C SER A 78 -2.75 24.37 36.17
N VAL A 79 -2.14 24.33 35.00
CA VAL A 79 -0.78 23.86 34.75
C VAL A 79 0.08 24.99 34.17
N LYS A 80 1.36 25.02 34.52
CA LYS A 80 2.33 25.97 33.96
C LYS A 80 3.23 25.21 32.99
N VAL A 81 3.24 25.62 31.75
CA VAL A 81 4.02 24.99 30.66
C VAL A 81 5.05 25.98 30.16
N LYS A 82 6.24 25.47 29.89
CA LYS A 82 7.28 26.17 29.18
C LYS A 82 7.77 25.32 28.02
N LEU A 83 7.70 25.84 26.81
CA LEU A 83 8.31 25.29 25.63
C LEU A 83 9.65 25.97 25.38
N THR A 84 10.70 25.21 25.17
CA THR A 84 12.02 25.73 24.82
C THR A 84 12.59 24.94 23.66
N GLN A 85 13.35 25.61 22.83
CA GLN A 85 13.95 25.04 21.62
C GLN A 85 15.46 25.05 21.72
N VAL A 86 16.09 23.94 21.32
CA VAL A 86 17.52 23.86 21.11
C VAL A 86 17.73 23.78 19.59
N PRO A 87 18.50 24.73 18.99
CA PRO A 87 18.75 24.67 17.57
C PRO A 87 19.30 23.33 17.12
N ARG A 88 18.84 22.81 16.00
CA ARG A 88 19.19 21.47 15.49
C ARG A 88 20.71 21.24 15.43
N LEU A 89 21.46 22.22 14.95
CA LEU A 89 22.92 22.08 14.84
C LEU A 89 23.60 21.98 16.20
N ASP A 90 23.20 22.81 17.17
CA ASP A 90 23.74 22.79 18.53
C ASP A 90 23.42 21.47 19.23
N PHE A 91 22.21 20.95 19.02
CA PHE A 91 21.80 19.64 19.52
C PHE A 91 22.65 18.51 18.96
N LEU A 92 22.77 18.42 17.63
CA LEU A 92 23.49 17.35 16.95
C LEU A 92 25.01 17.38 17.22
N GLN A 93 25.58 18.57 17.47
CA GLN A 93 27.00 18.74 17.82
C GLN A 93 27.28 18.50 19.31
N GLY A 94 26.25 18.25 20.14
CA GLY A 94 26.38 18.06 21.57
C GLY A 94 26.75 19.33 22.35
N ALA A 95 26.61 20.51 21.71
CA ALA A 95 26.92 21.80 22.35
C ALA A 95 25.93 22.17 23.48
N ALA A 96 24.78 21.55 23.49
CA ALA A 96 23.68 21.85 24.43
C ALA A 96 23.76 21.10 25.79
N GLY A 97 24.84 20.37 26.07
CA GLY A 97 25.07 19.67 27.34
C GLY A 97 25.07 18.15 27.23
N LYS A 98 25.55 17.47 28.28
CA LYS A 98 25.77 16.01 28.26
C LYS A 98 24.51 15.17 28.04
N GLU A 99 23.38 15.55 28.63
CA GLU A 99 22.12 14.83 28.50
C GLU A 99 21.60 14.90 27.06
N LEU A 100 21.69 16.08 26.44
CA LEU A 100 21.28 16.27 25.06
C LEU A 100 22.26 15.65 24.07
N ALA A 101 23.54 15.59 24.39
CA ALA A 101 24.54 14.87 23.59
C ALA A 101 24.26 13.35 23.58
N GLN A 102 23.75 12.78 24.69
CA GLN A 102 23.30 11.39 24.72
C GLN A 102 22.09 11.15 23.81
N ALA A 103 21.10 12.04 23.85
CA ALA A 103 19.93 11.95 22.98
C ALA A 103 20.32 12.08 21.49
N ALA A 104 21.23 12.98 21.16
CA ALA A 104 21.74 13.16 19.79
C ALA A 104 22.48 11.89 19.29
N ALA A 105 23.32 11.30 20.15
CA ALA A 105 24.05 10.06 19.82
C ALA A 105 23.17 8.82 19.73
N ALA A 106 21.98 8.85 20.32
CA ALA A 106 21.02 7.76 20.31
C ALA A 106 20.02 7.83 19.14
N ILE A 107 20.14 8.81 18.23
CA ILE A 107 19.29 8.85 17.03
C ILE A 107 19.58 7.63 16.18
N PRO A 108 18.59 6.80 15.86
CA PRO A 108 18.77 5.63 14.99
C PRO A 108 19.22 6.03 13.58
N ASP A 109 19.98 5.17 12.91
CA ASP A 109 20.54 5.44 11.56
C ASP A 109 19.45 5.64 10.49
N ASN A 110 18.27 5.07 10.70
CA ASN A 110 17.10 5.22 9.83
C ASN A 110 16.30 6.52 10.06
N LEU A 111 16.73 7.37 10.99
CA LEU A 111 16.11 8.67 11.26
C LEU A 111 17.08 9.82 10.99
N ASP A 112 16.52 10.94 10.53
CA ASP A 112 17.26 12.17 10.29
C ASP A 112 16.49 13.35 10.89
N MET A 113 17.04 13.94 11.95
CA MET A 113 16.39 15.05 12.64
C MET A 113 16.26 16.27 11.73
N ARG A 114 15.05 16.81 11.59
CA ARG A 114 14.76 17.96 10.73
C ARG A 114 14.42 19.23 11.51
N SER A 115 13.74 19.11 12.66
CA SER A 115 13.36 20.25 13.49
C SER A 115 14.44 20.63 14.52
N PRO A 116 14.29 21.76 15.24
CA PRO A 116 14.91 21.95 16.54
C PRO A 116 14.51 20.82 17.51
N PHE A 117 15.29 20.66 18.58
CA PHE A 117 14.91 19.80 19.69
C PHE A 117 14.03 20.60 20.64
N TYR A 118 12.77 20.25 20.77
CA TYR A 118 11.80 20.88 21.63
C TYR A 118 11.82 20.25 23.02
N GLN A 119 11.89 21.08 24.05
CA GLN A 119 11.76 20.65 25.45
C GLN A 119 10.52 21.25 26.06
N ILE A 120 9.69 20.41 26.68
CA ILE A 120 8.45 20.77 27.35
C ILE A 120 8.66 20.60 28.85
N THR A 121 8.63 21.71 29.60
CA THR A 121 8.71 21.65 31.04
C THR A 121 7.34 21.97 31.64
N LEU A 122 6.84 21.05 32.47
CA LEU A 122 5.52 21.13 33.09
C LEU A 122 5.67 21.38 34.59
N ARG A 123 4.81 22.23 35.15
CA ARG A 123 4.62 22.41 36.60
C ARG A 123 3.12 22.33 36.94
N GLY A 124 2.74 21.41 37.79
CA GLY A 124 1.37 21.11 38.10
C GLY A 124 1.01 19.66 37.86
N GLY A 125 -0.27 19.35 37.68
CA GLY A 125 -0.74 18.01 37.35
C GLY A 125 -0.37 17.66 35.89
N MET A 126 -0.06 16.38 35.62
CA MET A 126 0.13 15.89 34.26
C MET A 126 -1.21 15.92 33.51
N PRO A 127 -1.31 16.55 32.35
CA PRO A 127 -2.53 16.48 31.53
C PRO A 127 -2.76 15.05 31.04
N THR A 128 -4.02 14.66 30.94
CA THR A 128 -4.43 13.35 30.42
C THR A 128 -4.67 13.38 28.89
N GLU A 129 -4.69 14.59 28.32
CA GLU A 129 -4.83 14.82 26.89
C GLU A 129 -4.11 16.11 26.52
N ALA A 130 -3.39 16.09 25.40
CA ALA A 130 -2.74 17.26 24.83
C ALA A 130 -2.73 17.15 23.30
N MET A 131 -2.86 18.29 22.61
CA MET A 131 -2.63 18.39 21.18
C MET A 131 -1.41 19.28 20.94
N LEU A 132 -0.48 18.75 20.16
CA LEU A 132 0.75 19.42 19.80
C LEU A 132 0.74 19.71 18.31
N SER A 133 1.05 20.92 17.91
CA SER A 133 1.21 21.33 16.52
C SER A 133 2.61 21.94 16.34
N LEU A 134 3.41 21.35 15.48
CA LEU A 134 4.75 21.82 15.15
C LEU A 134 4.83 22.25 13.69
N PRO A 135 5.56 23.31 13.33
CA PRO A 135 5.75 23.68 11.95
C PRO A 135 6.52 22.59 11.19
N ILE A 136 6.18 22.38 9.92
CA ILE A 136 6.95 21.50 9.04
C ILE A 136 8.33 22.13 8.84
N PRO A 137 9.43 21.39 9.10
CA PRO A 137 10.76 21.94 8.93
C PRO A 137 11.05 22.26 7.45
N ASN A 138 11.80 23.33 7.21
CA ASN A 138 12.32 23.61 5.87
C ASN A 138 13.23 22.46 5.39
N ASP A 139 13.25 22.21 4.09
CA ASP A 139 14.06 21.14 3.46
C ASP A 139 13.73 19.73 3.97
N ALA A 140 12.46 19.45 4.31
CA ALA A 140 11.98 18.17 4.84
C ALA A 140 11.10 17.39 3.85
N GLU A 141 11.12 17.72 2.56
CA GLU A 141 10.45 16.93 1.53
C GLU A 141 11.16 15.57 1.30
N PRO A 142 10.42 14.49 1.00
CA PRO A 142 8.96 14.40 0.90
C PRO A 142 8.28 14.34 2.28
N TYR A 143 7.23 15.15 2.48
CA TYR A 143 6.55 15.31 3.78
C TYR A 143 5.93 14.01 4.31
N ARG A 144 5.51 13.10 3.43
CA ARG A 144 4.97 11.77 3.79
C ARG A 144 5.96 10.89 4.58
N THR A 145 7.24 11.27 4.66
CA THR A 145 8.27 10.55 5.43
C THR A 145 8.61 11.21 6.77
N LEU A 146 7.85 12.23 7.18
CA LEU A 146 8.05 12.92 8.45
C LEU A 146 7.23 12.25 9.56
N ASP A 147 7.89 12.08 10.72
CA ASP A 147 7.28 11.57 11.94
C ASP A 147 7.72 12.38 13.16
N LEU A 148 6.92 12.34 14.23
CA LEU A 148 7.31 12.86 15.54
C LEU A 148 7.92 11.76 16.41
N TYR A 149 8.99 12.12 17.12
CA TYR A 149 9.61 11.25 18.12
C TYR A 149 9.81 11.98 19.43
N ALA A 150 9.57 11.29 20.54
CA ALA A 150 9.88 11.73 21.88
C ALA A 150 11.18 11.08 22.38
N TRP A 151 12.01 11.85 23.07
CA TRP A 151 13.14 11.30 23.80
C TRP A 151 12.71 10.90 25.21
N THR A 152 12.80 9.61 25.55
CA THR A 152 12.38 9.07 26.86
C THR A 152 13.43 9.23 27.96
N GLY A 153 14.63 9.69 27.61
CA GLY A 153 15.83 9.66 28.46
C GLY A 153 16.77 8.50 28.17
N VAL A 154 16.28 7.49 27.42
CA VAL A 154 17.04 6.29 27.05
C VAL A 154 17.00 6.06 25.54
N GLU A 155 15.83 6.22 24.92
CA GLU A 155 15.58 5.94 23.50
C GLU A 155 14.60 6.93 22.89
N TRP A 156 14.59 6.99 21.55
CA TRP A 156 13.62 7.74 20.77
C TRP A 156 12.38 6.88 20.53
N GLN A 157 11.24 7.35 20.98
CA GLN A 157 9.95 6.71 20.83
C GLN A 157 9.12 7.45 19.81
N TRP A 158 8.57 6.73 18.84
CA TRP A 158 7.62 7.25 17.86
C TRP A 158 6.35 7.77 18.53
N LEU A 159 5.80 8.88 18.01
CA LEU A 159 4.53 9.45 18.46
C LEU A 159 3.54 9.49 17.28
N PRO A 160 2.26 9.15 17.51
CA PRO A 160 1.22 9.32 16.49
C PRO A 160 1.12 10.77 16.07
N SER A 161 1.16 11.02 14.74
CA SER A 161 1.14 12.39 14.22
C SER A 161 0.75 12.43 12.74
N HIS A 162 0.04 13.48 12.33
CA HIS A 162 -0.37 13.70 10.95
C HIS A 162 0.28 14.95 10.38
N VAL A 163 0.81 14.84 9.17
CA VAL A 163 1.35 15.97 8.41
C VAL A 163 0.21 16.64 7.66
N ILE A 164 -0.04 17.92 7.95
CA ILE A 164 -1.06 18.75 7.29
C ILE A 164 -0.32 19.80 6.46
N ALA A 165 0.05 19.40 5.23
CA ALA A 165 0.89 20.23 4.35
C ALA A 165 0.24 21.57 3.99
N GLU A 166 -1.10 21.60 3.87
CA GLU A 166 -1.84 22.83 3.56
C GLU A 166 -1.71 23.90 4.66
N ASN A 167 -1.51 23.47 5.89
CA ASN A 167 -1.36 24.35 7.05
C ASN A 167 0.10 24.51 7.50
N ASP A 168 1.03 23.84 6.82
CA ASP A 168 2.46 23.83 7.15
C ASP A 168 2.74 23.33 8.59
N VAL A 169 1.99 22.34 9.07
CA VAL A 169 2.10 21.80 10.43
C VAL A 169 2.08 20.27 10.47
N ILE A 170 2.71 19.74 11.52
CA ILE A 170 2.58 18.36 11.96
C ILE A 170 1.80 18.37 13.28
N VAL A 171 0.66 17.67 13.32
CA VAL A 171 -0.24 17.64 14.47
C VAL A 171 -0.19 16.27 15.14
N SER A 172 -0.10 16.26 16.47
CA SER A 172 -0.11 15.05 17.29
C SER A 172 -1.08 15.20 18.45
N ARG A 173 -1.99 14.22 18.58
CA ARG A 173 -2.88 14.10 19.74
C ARG A 173 -2.35 13.01 20.67
N LEU A 174 -2.07 13.40 21.90
CA LEU A 174 -1.36 12.60 22.88
C LEU A 174 -2.20 12.40 24.15
N SER A 175 -2.20 11.18 24.69
CA SER A 175 -2.76 10.85 26.01
C SER A 175 -1.83 11.18 27.16
N TRP A 176 -0.62 11.64 26.90
CA TRP A 176 0.39 12.10 27.84
C TRP A 176 1.30 13.13 27.18
N LEU A 177 1.90 14.03 27.95
CA LEU A 177 2.77 15.07 27.41
C LEU A 177 4.24 14.67 27.58
N PRO A 178 4.99 14.44 26.47
CA PRO A 178 6.42 14.14 26.54
C PRO A 178 7.22 15.35 26.99
N SER A 179 8.36 15.09 27.66
CA SER A 179 9.27 16.16 28.10
C SER A 179 10.12 16.74 26.97
N SER A 180 10.26 16.02 25.88
CA SER A 180 11.05 16.46 24.73
C SER A 180 10.65 15.70 23.46
N ILE A 181 10.71 16.41 22.32
CA ILE A 181 10.28 15.92 21.03
C ILE A 181 11.11 16.52 19.91
N ALA A 182 11.12 15.83 18.76
CA ALA A 182 11.68 16.33 17.51
C ALA A 182 10.91 15.77 16.32
N VAL A 183 10.89 16.52 15.20
CA VAL A 183 10.47 16.02 13.89
C VAL A 183 11.65 15.30 13.26
N MET A 184 11.45 14.05 12.93
CA MET A 184 12.42 13.22 12.24
C MET A 184 11.93 12.90 10.84
N GLN A 185 12.83 12.88 9.87
CA GLN A 185 12.59 12.30 8.57
C GLN A 185 13.07 10.86 8.57
N THR A 186 12.22 9.96 8.19
CA THR A 186 12.54 8.53 8.12
C THR A 186 13.32 8.21 6.85
N LYS A 187 14.17 7.20 6.92
CA LYS A 187 14.92 6.65 5.80
C LYS A 187 14.47 5.22 5.53
N PRO A 188 14.55 4.75 4.28
CA PRO A 188 14.18 3.38 3.96
C PRO A 188 15.12 2.39 4.67
N THR A 189 14.53 1.39 5.30
CA THR A 189 15.24 0.22 5.82
C THR A 189 15.19 -0.93 4.79
N SER A 190 15.86 -2.05 5.01
CA SER A 190 15.67 -3.23 4.17
C SER A 190 14.25 -3.76 4.36
N PRO A 191 13.39 -3.71 3.33
CA PRO A 191 11.99 -4.04 3.52
C PRO A 191 11.81 -5.53 3.78
N VAL A 192 10.90 -5.85 4.66
CA VAL A 192 10.42 -7.22 4.88
C VAL A 192 9.46 -7.57 3.75
N VAL A 193 9.70 -8.70 3.09
CA VAL A 193 8.73 -9.31 2.20
C VAL A 193 8.19 -10.56 2.88
N SER A 194 6.90 -10.55 3.19
CA SER A 194 6.21 -11.69 3.77
C SER A 194 5.21 -12.30 2.78
N THR A 195 5.00 -13.61 2.84
CA THR A 195 3.99 -14.29 2.01
C THR A 195 3.32 -15.44 2.74
N GLU A 196 2.09 -15.72 2.34
CA GLU A 196 1.35 -16.87 2.82
C GLU A 196 1.87 -18.16 2.18
N LEU A 197 1.84 -19.23 2.95
CA LEU A 197 2.15 -20.58 2.49
C LEU A 197 0.96 -21.49 2.76
N SER A 198 0.26 -21.89 1.72
CA SER A 198 -0.84 -22.85 1.78
C SER A 198 -0.32 -24.30 1.79
N GLY A 199 -1.16 -25.24 2.22
CA GLY A 199 -0.75 -26.65 2.32
C GLY A 199 -0.28 -27.22 0.99
N GLY A 200 0.95 -27.73 0.97
CA GLY A 200 1.56 -28.36 -0.21
C GLY A 200 2.42 -27.43 -1.07
N GLN A 201 2.33 -26.11 -0.90
CA GLN A 201 3.22 -25.17 -1.58
C GLN A 201 4.64 -25.26 -1.02
N VAL A 202 5.61 -25.00 -1.86
CA VAL A 202 7.03 -24.97 -1.51
C VAL A 202 7.64 -23.68 -2.07
N VAL A 203 8.44 -23.01 -1.26
CA VAL A 203 9.22 -21.86 -1.73
C VAL A 203 10.30 -22.37 -2.67
N PRO A 204 10.43 -21.87 -3.91
CA PRO A 204 11.53 -22.21 -4.78
C PRO A 204 12.87 -21.86 -4.10
N PRO A 205 13.87 -22.75 -4.10
CA PRO A 205 15.13 -22.51 -3.41
C PRO A 205 15.85 -21.22 -3.83
N GLU A 206 15.75 -20.88 -5.11
CA GLU A 206 16.33 -19.66 -5.71
C GLU A 206 15.66 -18.38 -5.25
N GLU A 207 14.41 -18.47 -4.75
CA GLU A 207 13.62 -17.33 -4.28
C GLU A 207 13.55 -17.24 -2.75
N ALA A 208 14.08 -18.23 -2.05
CA ALA A 208 14.04 -18.28 -0.59
C ALA A 208 14.74 -17.09 0.09
N GLU A 209 15.80 -16.54 -0.53
CA GLU A 209 16.54 -15.38 -0.03
C GLU A 209 15.77 -14.07 -0.16
N VAL A 210 14.78 -14.00 -1.08
CA VAL A 210 13.96 -12.83 -1.30
C VAL A 210 12.91 -12.67 -0.20
N LEU A 211 12.44 -13.78 0.36
CA LEU A 211 11.43 -13.80 1.41
C LEU A 211 12.05 -13.63 2.79
N ALA A 212 11.61 -12.64 3.54
CA ALA A 212 12.06 -12.40 4.91
C ALA A 212 11.19 -13.11 5.95
N GLU A 213 9.90 -13.34 5.65
CA GLU A 213 8.94 -13.97 6.55
C GLU A 213 7.99 -14.88 5.77
N LEU A 214 7.75 -16.08 6.30
CA LEU A 214 6.75 -17.02 5.80
C LEU A 214 5.59 -17.16 6.78
N ASN A 215 4.37 -17.08 6.25
CA ASN A 215 3.13 -17.20 7.03
C ASN A 215 2.36 -18.48 6.65
N PRO A 216 2.77 -19.68 7.16
CA PRO A 216 2.05 -20.90 6.89
C PRO A 216 0.62 -20.84 7.40
N GLN A 217 -0.31 -21.25 6.54
CA GLN A 217 -1.70 -21.45 6.90
C GLN A 217 -1.86 -22.83 7.55
N GLY A 218 -2.83 -22.96 8.47
CA GLY A 218 -3.12 -24.25 9.10
C GLY A 218 -3.40 -24.19 10.60
N LEU A 219 -3.36 -23.02 11.21
CA LEU A 219 -3.80 -22.83 12.59
C LEU A 219 -5.19 -22.22 12.61
N TYR A 220 -6.12 -22.86 13.32
CA TYR A 220 -7.50 -22.41 13.38
C TYR A 220 -8.00 -22.35 14.83
N LEU A 221 -8.69 -21.24 15.14
CA LEU A 221 -9.45 -21.12 16.38
C LEU A 221 -10.58 -22.16 16.38
N SER A 222 -10.69 -22.91 17.45
CA SER A 222 -11.73 -23.89 17.66
C SER A 222 -12.48 -23.65 18.96
N ASP A 223 -13.50 -24.46 19.22
CA ASP A 223 -14.32 -24.38 20.44
C ASP A 223 -13.45 -24.34 21.71
N GLU A 224 -13.96 -23.67 22.74
CA GLU A 224 -13.27 -23.47 24.02
C GLU A 224 -11.92 -22.71 23.93
N ALA A 225 -11.77 -21.84 22.91
CA ALA A 225 -10.57 -21.07 22.65
C ALA A 225 -9.29 -21.91 22.48
N ARG A 226 -9.43 -23.10 21.87
CA ARG A 226 -8.30 -23.97 21.51
C ARG A 226 -7.79 -23.67 20.10
N ILE A 227 -6.58 -24.14 19.83
CA ILE A 227 -5.99 -24.11 18.49
C ILE A 227 -6.09 -25.50 17.87
N ARG A 228 -6.68 -25.59 16.68
CA ARG A 228 -6.64 -26.76 15.82
C ARG A 228 -5.50 -26.58 14.82
N VAL A 229 -4.57 -27.53 14.79
CA VAL A 229 -3.47 -27.55 13.84
C VAL A 229 -3.88 -28.46 12.66
N ALA A 230 -3.70 -27.98 11.45
CA ALA A 230 -3.89 -28.72 10.20
C ALA A 230 -2.61 -28.59 9.34
N GLY A 231 -2.31 -29.63 8.59
CA GLY A 231 -1.12 -29.64 7.72
C GLY A 231 0.19 -29.83 8.49
N ASN A 232 1.28 -29.30 7.93
CA ASN A 232 2.66 -29.51 8.38
C ASN A 232 3.28 -28.27 9.05
N VAL A 233 2.48 -27.40 9.66
CA VAL A 233 2.94 -26.11 10.24
C VAL A 233 4.12 -26.28 11.18
N GLU A 234 4.08 -27.30 12.09
CA GLU A 234 5.16 -27.53 13.04
C GLU A 234 6.48 -27.92 12.34
N SER A 235 6.41 -28.67 11.24
CA SER A 235 7.60 -29.05 10.45
C SER A 235 8.22 -27.84 9.76
N LEU A 236 7.38 -26.90 9.25
CA LEU A 236 7.83 -25.66 8.62
C LEU A 236 8.53 -24.76 9.62
N CYS A 237 8.06 -24.70 10.87
CA CYS A 237 8.70 -23.90 11.92
C CYS A 237 10.10 -24.43 12.35
N GLN A 238 10.43 -25.68 12.00
CA GLN A 238 11.75 -26.26 12.24
C GLN A 238 12.72 -26.06 11.06
N ALA A 239 12.21 -25.57 9.91
CA ALA A 239 13.02 -25.24 8.76
C ALA A 239 13.79 -23.92 8.98
N SER A 240 14.75 -23.63 8.11
CA SER A 240 15.47 -22.35 8.13
C SER A 240 14.56 -21.19 7.72
N GLY A 241 14.71 -20.02 8.36
CA GLY A 241 13.97 -18.80 8.04
C GLY A 241 13.06 -18.32 9.16
N VAL A 242 12.46 -17.15 8.98
CA VAL A 242 11.50 -16.57 9.92
C VAL A 242 10.11 -17.09 9.56
N VAL A 243 9.63 -18.07 10.31
CA VAL A 243 8.31 -18.69 10.11
C VAL A 243 7.35 -18.21 11.18
N VAL A 244 6.26 -17.53 10.74
CA VAL A 244 5.25 -16.92 11.58
C VAL A 244 3.87 -17.43 11.11
N PRO A 245 3.40 -18.60 11.58
CA PRO A 245 2.16 -19.18 11.11
C PRO A 245 0.95 -18.33 11.44
N THR A 246 -0.02 -18.32 10.52
CA THR A 246 -1.26 -17.56 10.67
C THR A 246 -2.33 -18.35 11.40
N LEU A 247 -2.82 -17.82 12.52
CA LEU A 247 -3.96 -18.31 13.28
C LEU A 247 -5.25 -17.59 12.85
N ARG A 248 -6.23 -18.36 12.35
CA ARG A 248 -7.48 -17.88 11.75
C ARG A 248 -8.71 -18.39 12.51
N ASN A 249 -9.80 -17.60 12.49
CA ASN A 249 -11.13 -18.05 12.89
C ASN A 249 -12.03 -18.34 11.68
N TRP A 250 -11.45 -18.49 10.50
CA TRP A 250 -12.16 -18.70 9.25
C TRP A 250 -11.40 -19.68 8.34
N ARG A 251 -12.13 -20.28 7.41
CA ARG A 251 -11.59 -21.13 6.36
C ARG A 251 -12.28 -20.83 5.05
N GLU A 252 -11.54 -20.96 3.99
CA GLU A 252 -12.11 -20.90 2.64
C GLU A 252 -13.16 -22.00 2.46
N GLY A 253 -14.36 -21.63 1.98
CA GLY A 253 -15.49 -22.54 1.81
C GLY A 253 -16.25 -22.91 3.10
N GLU A 254 -15.68 -22.73 4.31
CA GLU A 254 -16.35 -23.03 5.59
C GLU A 254 -16.95 -21.77 6.26
N GLY A 255 -16.49 -20.57 5.84
CA GLY A 255 -16.96 -19.29 6.38
C GLY A 255 -16.19 -18.80 7.62
N ILE A 256 -16.68 -17.70 8.18
CA ILE A 256 -16.09 -17.04 9.35
C ILE A 256 -16.80 -17.53 10.62
N ARG A 257 -16.03 -17.92 11.62
CA ARG A 257 -16.49 -18.28 12.96
C ARG A 257 -16.31 -17.08 13.91
N ASP A 258 -17.09 -16.04 13.64
CA ASP A 258 -17.12 -14.80 14.44
C ASP A 258 -17.69 -15.05 15.86
N ASP A 259 -18.56 -16.05 16.02
CA ASP A 259 -19.07 -16.53 17.30
C ASP A 259 -17.92 -16.85 18.27
N LEU A 260 -16.91 -17.61 17.82
CA LEU A 260 -15.80 -18.04 18.67
C LEU A 260 -14.94 -16.88 19.18
N VAL A 261 -14.65 -15.91 18.29
CA VAL A 261 -13.83 -14.74 18.65
C VAL A 261 -14.60 -13.82 19.59
N ASN A 262 -15.84 -13.47 19.25
CA ASN A 262 -16.61 -12.54 20.04
C ASN A 262 -16.96 -13.12 21.43
N ASP A 263 -17.23 -14.43 21.54
CA ASP A 263 -17.43 -15.10 22.84
C ASP A 263 -16.14 -15.12 23.67
N MET A 264 -14.98 -15.31 23.05
CA MET A 264 -13.69 -15.28 23.72
C MET A 264 -13.39 -13.86 24.23
N LEU A 265 -13.65 -12.83 23.45
CA LEU A 265 -13.38 -11.44 23.82
C LEU A 265 -14.26 -10.93 24.97
N ARG A 266 -15.52 -11.36 25.06
CA ARG A 266 -16.46 -10.98 26.12
C ARG A 266 -16.08 -11.51 27.49
N ASP A 267 -15.35 -12.63 27.56
CA ASP A 267 -15.01 -13.34 28.80
C ASP A 267 -13.49 -13.27 29.09
N ALA A 268 -13.12 -12.56 30.14
CA ALA A 268 -11.73 -12.37 30.54
C ALA A 268 -11.01 -13.71 30.90
N GLU A 269 -11.72 -14.73 31.38
CA GLU A 269 -11.13 -16.04 31.66
C GLU A 269 -10.86 -16.80 30.36
N ARG A 270 -11.81 -16.80 29.43
CA ARG A 270 -11.62 -17.38 28.08
C ARG A 270 -10.48 -16.69 27.34
N ARG A 271 -10.40 -15.36 27.41
CA ARG A 271 -9.30 -14.58 26.81
C ARG A 271 -7.95 -15.02 27.36
N ARG A 272 -7.78 -15.06 28.71
CA ARG A 272 -6.55 -15.54 29.34
C ARG A 272 -6.21 -16.96 28.99
N LYS A 273 -7.22 -17.87 28.93
CA LYS A 273 -7.03 -19.26 28.51
C LYS A 273 -6.54 -19.36 27.08
N HIS A 274 -7.06 -18.53 26.17
CA HIS A 274 -6.64 -18.50 24.78
C HIS A 274 -5.21 -18.01 24.62
N ILE A 275 -4.83 -16.91 25.30
CA ILE A 275 -3.46 -16.41 25.36
C ILE A 275 -2.50 -17.51 25.85
N ALA A 276 -2.87 -18.21 26.94
CA ALA A 276 -2.05 -19.32 27.44
C ALA A 276 -1.92 -20.47 26.44
N THR A 277 -2.97 -20.74 25.68
CA THR A 277 -2.96 -21.77 24.62
C THR A 277 -2.02 -21.40 23.48
N ILE A 278 -2.09 -20.15 22.99
CA ILE A 278 -1.19 -19.62 21.94
C ILE A 278 0.27 -19.66 22.46
N ALA A 279 0.54 -19.10 23.63
CA ALA A 279 1.88 -19.09 24.21
C ALA A 279 2.44 -20.51 24.45
N GLY A 280 1.58 -21.44 24.83
CA GLY A 280 1.92 -22.87 24.98
C GLY A 280 2.27 -23.55 23.66
N PHE A 281 1.57 -23.22 22.57
CA PHE A 281 1.88 -23.66 21.21
C PHE A 281 3.22 -23.10 20.76
N MET A 282 3.40 -21.78 20.88
CA MET A 282 4.64 -21.09 20.50
C MET A 282 5.89 -21.58 21.22
N ALA A 283 5.74 -21.98 22.49
CA ALA A 283 6.86 -22.55 23.26
C ALA A 283 7.33 -23.92 22.73
N LYS A 284 6.48 -24.66 22.02
CA LYS A 284 6.75 -26.04 21.55
C LYS A 284 7.06 -26.11 20.06
N SER A 285 6.46 -25.23 19.25
CA SER A 285 6.50 -25.33 17.78
C SER A 285 7.86 -24.98 17.15
N GLY A 286 8.70 -24.20 17.84
CA GLY A 286 9.94 -23.68 17.25
C GLY A 286 9.73 -22.47 16.34
N CYS A 287 8.48 -22.04 16.06
CA CYS A 287 8.16 -20.89 15.22
C CYS A 287 8.75 -19.60 15.76
N ALA A 288 9.08 -18.64 14.88
CA ALA A 288 9.61 -17.34 15.24
C ALA A 288 8.55 -16.44 15.90
N GLY A 289 7.28 -16.59 15.54
CA GLY A 289 6.15 -15.79 16.01
C GLY A 289 4.82 -16.37 15.59
N ILE A 290 3.76 -15.61 15.75
CA ILE A 290 2.41 -15.93 15.28
C ILE A 290 1.75 -14.73 14.62
N ASP A 291 1.04 -14.99 13.54
CA ASP A 291 0.22 -14.01 12.81
C ASP A 291 -1.25 -14.24 13.16
N ILE A 292 -1.97 -13.22 13.60
CA ILE A 292 -3.38 -13.32 13.95
C ILE A 292 -4.23 -12.76 12.80
N ASP A 293 -5.14 -13.57 12.25
CA ASP A 293 -6.13 -13.16 11.25
C ASP A 293 -7.54 -13.51 11.73
N TYR A 294 -8.04 -12.74 12.69
CA TYR A 294 -9.40 -12.88 13.22
C TYR A 294 -10.33 -11.90 12.52
N ARG A 295 -11.44 -12.42 11.96
CA ARG A 295 -12.44 -11.68 11.20
C ARG A 295 -13.80 -11.71 11.87
N GLY A 296 -14.68 -10.76 11.52
CA GLY A 296 -16.04 -10.68 12.07
C GLY A 296 -16.09 -10.23 13.53
N ILE A 297 -15.08 -9.49 14.00
CA ILE A 297 -15.06 -8.92 15.33
C ILE A 297 -16.08 -7.77 15.38
N GLN A 298 -16.94 -7.78 16.40
CA GLN A 298 -17.94 -6.72 16.60
C GLN A 298 -17.29 -5.42 17.06
N ALA A 299 -17.77 -4.29 16.56
CA ALA A 299 -17.21 -2.97 16.88
C ALA A 299 -17.19 -2.69 18.40
N GLU A 300 -18.19 -3.19 19.12
CA GLU A 300 -18.28 -3.08 20.59
C GLU A 300 -17.18 -3.86 21.32
N SER A 301 -16.50 -4.76 20.64
CA SER A 301 -15.38 -5.54 21.19
C SER A 301 -14.01 -4.89 20.96
N ARG A 302 -13.96 -3.65 20.42
CA ARG A 302 -12.72 -2.92 20.07
C ARG A 302 -11.71 -2.89 21.22
N ASP A 303 -12.13 -2.45 22.40
CA ASP A 303 -11.25 -2.37 23.57
C ASP A 303 -10.84 -3.75 24.08
N ALA A 304 -11.75 -4.71 24.06
CA ALA A 304 -11.46 -6.08 24.48
C ALA A 304 -10.48 -6.77 23.52
N PHE A 305 -10.56 -6.48 22.21
CA PHE A 305 -9.63 -6.98 21.23
C PHE A 305 -8.24 -6.35 21.38
N SER A 306 -8.18 -5.03 21.54
CA SER A 306 -6.92 -4.32 21.81
C SER A 306 -6.22 -4.85 23.06
N LEU A 307 -6.99 -5.07 24.15
CA LEU A 307 -6.47 -5.66 25.38
C LEU A 307 -5.98 -7.11 25.16
N PHE A 308 -6.72 -7.92 24.40
CA PHE A 308 -6.30 -9.28 24.05
C PHE A 308 -4.96 -9.30 23.32
N ILE A 309 -4.79 -8.44 22.32
CA ILE A 309 -3.55 -8.34 21.52
C ILE A 309 -2.39 -7.83 22.40
N ALA A 310 -2.62 -6.83 23.26
CA ALA A 310 -1.60 -6.31 24.18
C ALA A 310 -1.12 -7.39 25.17
N GLU A 311 -2.06 -8.08 25.85
CA GLU A 311 -1.73 -9.18 26.79
C GLU A 311 -1.01 -10.35 26.09
N LEU A 312 -1.38 -10.64 24.82
CA LEU A 312 -0.74 -11.67 24.01
C LEU A 312 0.68 -11.26 23.61
N ALA A 313 0.87 -9.99 23.16
CA ALA A 313 2.15 -9.42 22.80
C ALA A 313 3.14 -9.50 23.97
N ASP A 314 2.75 -8.99 25.16
CA ASP A 314 3.57 -9.06 26.37
C ASP A 314 4.04 -10.51 26.62
N ARG A 315 3.11 -11.45 26.51
CA ARG A 315 3.41 -12.87 26.78
C ARG A 315 4.35 -13.51 25.77
N LEU A 316 4.27 -13.10 24.50
CA LEU A 316 5.12 -13.60 23.43
C LEU A 316 6.50 -12.92 23.44
N HIS A 317 6.55 -11.60 23.64
CA HIS A 317 7.79 -10.81 23.72
C HIS A 317 8.68 -11.24 24.88
N GLU A 318 8.11 -11.62 26.05
CA GLU A 318 8.85 -12.26 27.16
C GLU A 318 9.65 -13.50 26.72
N LYS A 319 9.25 -14.15 25.62
CA LYS A 319 9.89 -15.33 25.06
C LYS A 319 10.67 -15.05 23.79
N GLY A 320 10.80 -13.80 23.38
CA GLY A 320 11.44 -13.38 22.13
C GLY A 320 10.68 -13.86 20.89
N LYS A 321 9.34 -13.98 20.99
CA LYS A 321 8.46 -14.39 19.88
C LYS A 321 7.75 -13.19 19.28
N LEU A 322 7.65 -13.16 17.95
CA LEU A 322 6.96 -12.10 17.23
C LEU A 322 5.44 -12.28 17.28
N LEU A 323 4.73 -11.15 17.28
CA LEU A 323 3.29 -11.09 17.07
C LEU A 323 2.99 -10.18 15.87
N THR A 324 2.45 -10.74 14.80
CA THR A 324 1.92 -9.97 13.68
C THR A 324 0.40 -10.06 13.64
N LEU A 325 -0.25 -9.05 13.09
CA LEU A 325 -1.71 -8.94 13.10
C LEU A 325 -2.23 -8.47 11.75
N ARG A 326 -3.24 -9.15 11.23
CA ARG A 326 -4.02 -8.68 10.08
C ARG A 326 -5.26 -7.96 10.56
N VAL A 327 -5.47 -6.77 10.04
CA VAL A 327 -6.68 -5.97 10.29
C VAL A 327 -7.67 -6.10 9.14
N ALA A 328 -8.91 -5.62 9.34
CA ALA A 328 -9.85 -5.50 8.23
C ALA A 328 -9.44 -4.34 7.29
N ILE A 329 -9.90 -4.41 6.04
CA ILE A 329 -9.76 -3.29 5.09
C ILE A 329 -10.47 -2.09 5.68
N PRO A 330 -9.79 -0.96 5.88
CA PRO A 330 -10.42 0.25 6.37
C PRO A 330 -11.26 0.89 5.26
N SER A 331 -12.32 1.61 5.62
CA SER A 331 -13.14 2.35 4.68
C SER A 331 -13.07 3.85 4.95
N PRO A 332 -13.04 4.71 3.91
CA PRO A 332 -13.03 6.15 4.12
C PRO A 332 -14.35 6.62 4.70
N ARG A 333 -14.30 7.58 5.64
CA ARG A 333 -15.48 8.25 6.18
C ARG A 333 -15.84 9.47 5.34
N ALA A 334 -17.14 9.76 5.22
CA ALA A 334 -17.61 10.93 4.48
C ALA A 334 -17.10 12.27 5.05
N GLU A 335 -16.83 12.31 6.35
CA GLU A 335 -16.37 13.49 7.10
C GLU A 335 -14.83 13.57 7.19
N GLY A 336 -14.12 12.69 6.50
CA GLY A 336 -12.67 12.54 6.56
C GLY A 336 -12.22 11.45 7.54
N GLY A 337 -10.98 10.95 7.37
CA GLY A 337 -10.42 9.84 8.14
C GLY A 337 -10.97 8.48 7.72
N TRP A 338 -10.72 7.46 8.55
CA TRP A 338 -10.97 6.06 8.20
C TRP A 338 -11.76 5.31 9.27
N GLU A 339 -12.67 4.46 8.83
CA GLU A 339 -13.39 3.53 9.68
C GLU A 339 -12.62 2.21 9.75
N THR A 340 -12.22 1.83 10.95
CA THR A 340 -11.44 0.60 11.21
C THR A 340 -12.21 -0.45 12.01
N GLY A 341 -13.49 -0.21 12.28
CA GLY A 341 -14.35 -1.14 13.03
C GLY A 341 -13.79 -1.48 14.42
N ALA A 342 -13.65 -2.77 14.68
CA ALA A 342 -13.12 -3.29 15.95
C ALA A 342 -11.58 -3.14 16.11
N TYR A 343 -10.88 -2.62 15.10
CA TYR A 343 -9.42 -2.55 15.14
C TYR A 343 -8.97 -1.13 15.53
N ASP A 344 -8.48 -0.97 16.76
CA ASP A 344 -7.81 0.25 17.21
C ASP A 344 -6.36 0.26 16.73
N TRP A 345 -6.10 0.92 15.60
CA TRP A 345 -4.77 0.87 14.98
C TRP A 345 -3.67 1.43 15.88
N ARG A 346 -3.95 2.47 16.68
CA ARG A 346 -2.98 3.03 17.62
C ARG A 346 -2.64 2.03 18.73
N ALA A 347 -3.65 1.47 19.37
CA ALA A 347 -3.45 0.51 20.45
C ALA A 347 -2.81 -0.79 19.94
N LEU A 348 -3.27 -1.30 18.77
CA LEU A 348 -2.75 -2.50 18.16
C LEU A 348 -1.32 -2.31 17.65
N GLY A 349 -1.03 -1.19 16.97
CA GLY A 349 0.31 -0.87 16.46
C GLY A 349 1.35 -0.70 17.56
N GLN A 350 0.96 -0.25 18.77
CA GLN A 350 1.86 -0.22 19.91
C GLN A 350 2.26 -1.63 20.36
N ALA A 351 1.33 -2.59 20.31
CA ALA A 351 1.51 -3.93 20.86
C ALA A 351 2.23 -4.88 19.90
N VAL A 352 1.94 -4.83 18.58
CA VAL A 352 2.44 -5.81 17.60
C VAL A 352 3.79 -5.44 17.00
N ASP A 353 4.48 -6.43 16.42
CA ASP A 353 5.71 -6.24 15.63
C ASP A 353 5.42 -5.86 14.18
N ALA A 354 4.28 -6.29 13.65
CA ALA A 354 3.78 -5.86 12.34
C ALA A 354 2.25 -5.81 12.30
N LEU A 355 1.73 -4.77 11.66
CA LEU A 355 0.32 -4.61 11.32
C LEU A 355 0.16 -4.79 9.81
N LYS A 356 -0.50 -5.88 9.39
CA LYS A 356 -0.76 -6.20 8.00
C LYS A 356 -2.10 -5.63 7.57
N ILE A 357 -2.06 -4.68 6.65
CA ILE A 357 -3.23 -3.92 6.22
C ILE A 357 -3.63 -4.38 4.82
N PRO A 358 -4.76 -5.09 4.67
CA PRO A 358 -5.24 -5.48 3.35
C PRO A 358 -5.54 -4.25 2.48
N VAL A 359 -5.10 -4.30 1.23
CA VAL A 359 -5.36 -3.28 0.21
C VAL A 359 -6.41 -3.81 -0.75
N ALA A 360 -7.28 -2.94 -1.24
CA ALA A 360 -8.27 -3.31 -2.23
C ALA A 360 -7.60 -3.82 -3.52
N ASP A 361 -8.14 -4.88 -4.12
CA ASP A 361 -7.63 -5.42 -5.39
C ASP A 361 -8.06 -4.60 -6.61
N ASP A 362 -8.94 -3.58 -6.42
CA ASP A 362 -9.37 -2.69 -7.49
C ASP A 362 -8.17 -1.86 -8.01
N PRO A 363 -7.85 -1.90 -9.31
CA PRO A 363 -6.75 -1.12 -9.88
C PRO A 363 -6.84 0.38 -9.59
N GLU A 364 -8.04 0.96 -9.54
CA GLU A 364 -8.24 2.38 -9.23
C GLU A 364 -7.70 2.77 -7.84
N ALA A 365 -7.59 1.80 -6.93
CA ALA A 365 -6.99 2.04 -5.62
C ALA A 365 -5.51 2.43 -5.69
N TYR A 366 -4.85 2.08 -6.80
CA TYR A 366 -3.42 2.32 -7.05
C TYR A 366 -3.15 3.47 -8.03
N ALA A 367 -4.18 4.22 -8.42
CA ALA A 367 -4.00 5.46 -9.17
C ALA A 367 -3.35 6.54 -8.30
N PRO A 368 -2.65 7.53 -8.90
CA PRO A 368 -2.09 8.66 -8.16
C PRO A 368 -3.15 9.39 -7.32
N GLY A 369 -2.91 9.56 -6.02
CA GLY A 369 -3.89 10.10 -5.07
C GLY A 369 -5.06 9.17 -4.78
N GLY A 370 -4.96 7.90 -5.16
CA GLY A 370 -5.98 6.88 -4.97
C GLY A 370 -6.13 6.41 -3.52
N TRP A 371 -6.91 5.33 -3.37
CA TRP A 371 -7.23 4.78 -2.05
C TRP A 371 -5.97 4.36 -1.25
N LEU A 372 -4.98 3.74 -1.92
CA LEU A 372 -3.75 3.28 -1.25
C LEU A 372 -2.95 4.43 -0.66
N GLU A 373 -2.66 5.46 -1.45
CA GLU A 373 -1.88 6.62 -0.96
C GLU A 373 -2.64 7.33 0.17
N SER A 374 -3.94 7.59 -0.01
CA SER A 374 -4.77 8.24 1.02
C SER A 374 -4.82 7.43 2.32
N MET A 375 -4.92 6.10 2.21
CA MET A 375 -4.89 5.21 3.36
C MET A 375 -3.52 5.20 4.05
N LEU A 376 -2.44 5.14 3.29
CA LEU A 376 -1.08 5.12 3.85
C LEU A 376 -0.70 6.47 4.48
N ASP A 377 -1.10 7.61 3.89
CA ASP A 377 -0.91 8.95 4.47
C ASP A 377 -1.56 9.05 5.85
N TRP A 378 -2.72 8.42 6.04
CA TRP A 378 -3.37 8.34 7.34
C TRP A 378 -2.73 7.29 8.26
N ALA A 379 -2.44 6.11 7.74
CA ALA A 379 -1.94 4.96 8.51
C ALA A 379 -0.61 5.25 9.22
N VAL A 380 0.33 5.95 8.55
CA VAL A 380 1.62 6.31 9.13
C VAL A 380 1.49 7.31 10.30
N GLY A 381 0.36 8.01 10.38
CA GLY A 381 0.01 8.86 11.53
C GLY A 381 -0.60 8.11 12.71
N GLU A 382 -1.14 6.91 12.50
CA GLU A 382 -1.77 6.08 13.52
C GLU A 382 -0.85 4.98 14.05
N VAL A 383 0.07 4.48 13.22
CA VAL A 383 0.98 3.36 13.52
C VAL A 383 2.39 3.71 13.07
N ASP A 384 3.38 3.36 13.88
CA ASP A 384 4.78 3.47 13.47
C ASP A 384 5.00 2.76 12.13
N ARG A 385 5.44 3.51 11.13
CA ARG A 385 5.62 3.01 9.74
C ARG A 385 6.51 1.78 9.65
N TYR A 386 7.48 1.64 10.56
CA TYR A 386 8.34 0.45 10.62
C TYR A 386 7.65 -0.79 11.20
N LYS A 387 6.34 -0.70 11.46
CA LYS A 387 5.46 -1.82 11.80
C LYS A 387 4.36 -2.06 10.77
N ILE A 388 4.23 -1.23 9.74
CA ILE A 388 3.17 -1.34 8.72
C ILE A 388 3.64 -2.23 7.57
N GLU A 389 2.79 -3.20 7.19
CA GLU A 389 2.90 -4.02 5.98
C GLU A 389 1.58 -3.98 5.21
N PRO A 390 1.48 -3.23 4.09
CA PRO A 390 0.36 -3.40 3.18
C PRO A 390 0.29 -4.85 2.68
N LEU A 391 -0.90 -5.44 2.69
CA LEU A 391 -1.15 -6.79 2.16
C LEU A 391 -1.78 -6.65 0.78
N ILE A 392 -1.01 -6.96 -0.26
CA ILE A 392 -1.39 -6.87 -1.67
C ILE A 392 -1.44 -8.27 -2.30
N SER A 393 -2.17 -8.42 -3.40
CA SER A 393 -2.31 -9.69 -4.12
C SER A 393 -1.62 -9.64 -5.48
N THR A 394 -1.13 -10.80 -5.95
CA THR A 394 -0.64 -11.01 -7.32
C THR A 394 -1.75 -11.38 -8.30
N TYR A 395 -2.97 -11.62 -7.82
CA TYR A 395 -4.07 -12.08 -8.66
C TYR A 395 -4.61 -10.99 -9.58
N SER A 396 -5.12 -11.43 -10.70
CA SER A 396 -5.96 -10.64 -11.60
C SER A 396 -7.37 -10.48 -11.02
N LEU A 397 -8.03 -9.38 -11.38
CA LEU A 397 -9.41 -9.08 -10.99
C LEU A 397 -10.33 -9.29 -12.18
N THR A 398 -11.47 -9.93 -11.97
CA THR A 398 -12.56 -10.04 -12.97
C THR A 398 -13.84 -9.49 -12.37
N ARG A 399 -14.47 -8.54 -13.07
CA ARG A 399 -15.77 -7.96 -12.70
C ARG A 399 -16.85 -8.41 -13.67
N VAL A 400 -17.94 -8.92 -13.13
CA VAL A 400 -19.15 -9.32 -13.86
C VAL A 400 -20.35 -8.67 -13.19
N GLY A 401 -20.86 -7.58 -13.75
CA GLY A 401 -21.85 -6.73 -13.08
C GLY A 401 -21.30 -6.20 -11.74
N ASP A 402 -22.01 -6.52 -10.63
CA ASP A 402 -21.61 -6.15 -9.26
C ASP A 402 -20.71 -7.19 -8.58
N THR A 403 -20.46 -8.33 -9.24
CA THR A 403 -19.65 -9.41 -8.68
C THR A 403 -18.19 -9.24 -9.11
N VAL A 404 -17.30 -9.35 -8.12
CA VAL A 404 -15.85 -9.32 -8.31
C VAL A 404 -15.27 -10.65 -7.89
N THR A 405 -14.41 -11.22 -8.74
CA THR A 405 -13.65 -12.44 -8.46
C THR A 405 -12.19 -12.24 -8.78
N THR A 406 -11.33 -12.99 -8.14
CA THR A 406 -9.88 -12.96 -8.39
C THR A 406 -9.40 -14.32 -8.85
N ALA A 407 -8.38 -14.33 -9.72
CA ALA A 407 -7.78 -15.57 -10.24
C ALA A 407 -6.29 -15.33 -10.54
N PRO A 408 -5.48 -16.39 -10.59
CA PRO A 408 -4.10 -16.32 -11.06
C PRO A 408 -3.99 -15.70 -12.44
N TYR A 409 -2.87 -15.04 -12.71
CA TYR A 409 -2.61 -14.34 -13.96
C TYR A 409 -2.84 -15.22 -15.22
N ILE A 410 -2.28 -16.46 -15.24
CA ILE A 410 -2.41 -17.37 -16.38
C ILE A 410 -3.88 -17.75 -16.64
N GLU A 411 -4.65 -18.03 -15.60
CA GLU A 411 -6.07 -18.36 -15.74
C GLU A 411 -6.86 -17.18 -16.33
N SER A 412 -6.51 -15.97 -15.91
CA SER A 412 -7.16 -14.74 -16.38
C SER A 412 -6.90 -14.42 -17.84
N LEU A 413 -5.86 -15.00 -18.46
CA LEU A 413 -5.58 -14.89 -19.89
C LEU A 413 -6.40 -15.86 -20.75
N ALA A 414 -7.08 -16.85 -20.15
CA ALA A 414 -7.79 -17.88 -20.89
C ALA A 414 -8.82 -17.35 -21.91
N PRO A 415 -9.61 -16.30 -21.64
CA PRO A 415 -10.52 -15.73 -22.62
C PRO A 415 -9.82 -15.18 -23.88
N LEU A 416 -8.58 -14.67 -23.73
CA LEU A 416 -7.82 -14.08 -24.85
C LEU A 416 -7.36 -15.09 -25.90
N VAL A 417 -7.24 -16.38 -25.54
CA VAL A 417 -6.74 -17.44 -26.44
C VAL A 417 -7.84 -18.31 -27.01
N GLN A 418 -9.09 -17.95 -26.85
CA GLN A 418 -10.23 -18.68 -27.44
C GLN A 418 -10.25 -18.45 -28.96
N ILE A 419 -9.99 -19.54 -29.71
CA ILE A 419 -9.93 -19.50 -31.18
C ILE A 419 -11.34 -19.59 -31.74
N ALA A 420 -11.72 -18.62 -32.56
CA ALA A 420 -12.89 -18.67 -33.43
C ALA A 420 -12.46 -19.06 -34.85
N VAL A 421 -13.14 -20.05 -35.42
CA VAL A 421 -12.95 -20.49 -36.77
C VAL A 421 -14.01 -19.84 -37.66
N LYS A 422 -13.63 -18.99 -38.58
CA LYS A 422 -14.55 -18.38 -39.54
C LYS A 422 -14.79 -19.35 -40.74
N ALA A 423 -15.36 -20.53 -40.45
CA ALA A 423 -15.82 -21.51 -41.42
C ALA A 423 -17.15 -22.11 -40.94
N GLN A 424 -18.04 -22.46 -41.87
CA GLN A 424 -19.32 -23.08 -41.55
C GLN A 424 -19.15 -24.54 -41.06
N ASP A 425 -18.03 -25.18 -41.38
CA ASP A 425 -17.68 -26.55 -41.02
C ASP A 425 -16.17 -26.58 -40.67
N PRO A 426 -15.73 -27.30 -39.62
CA PRO A 426 -14.31 -27.52 -39.33
C PRO A 426 -13.61 -28.43 -40.35
N THR A 427 -14.29 -28.81 -41.44
CA THR A 427 -13.77 -29.58 -42.56
C THR A 427 -13.54 -28.71 -43.80
N LEU A 428 -12.35 -28.82 -44.43
CA LEU A 428 -11.93 -28.05 -45.59
C LEU A 428 -11.57 -28.96 -46.74
N ASP A 429 -11.81 -28.50 -47.99
CA ASP A 429 -11.25 -29.12 -49.16
C ASP A 429 -9.81 -28.67 -49.41
N PRO A 430 -8.94 -29.51 -50.04
CA PRO A 430 -7.60 -29.09 -50.42
C PRO A 430 -7.62 -27.84 -51.32
N GLY A 431 -6.86 -26.81 -50.91
CA GLY A 431 -6.80 -25.50 -51.57
C GLY A 431 -7.72 -24.44 -50.98
N GLU A 432 -8.62 -24.81 -50.06
CA GLU A 432 -9.44 -23.84 -49.35
C GLU A 432 -8.63 -23.06 -48.31
N LYS A 433 -9.08 -21.82 -48.09
CA LYS A 433 -8.51 -20.93 -47.06
C LYS A 433 -9.43 -20.87 -45.86
N VAL A 434 -8.85 -20.91 -44.68
CA VAL A 434 -9.55 -20.64 -43.43
C VAL A 434 -8.90 -19.46 -42.72
N THR A 435 -9.73 -18.63 -42.12
CA THR A 435 -9.29 -17.57 -41.23
C THR A 435 -9.62 -17.98 -39.80
N LEU A 436 -8.60 -18.07 -39.01
CA LEU A 436 -8.68 -18.25 -37.56
C LEU A 436 -8.55 -16.87 -36.91
N SER A 437 -9.30 -16.61 -35.86
CA SER A 437 -9.20 -15.37 -35.10
C SER A 437 -9.35 -15.63 -33.60
N LEU A 438 -8.96 -14.67 -32.80
CA LEU A 438 -9.21 -14.71 -31.36
C LEU A 438 -10.48 -13.90 -31.08
N ALA A 439 -11.55 -14.57 -30.70
CA ALA A 439 -12.88 -13.98 -30.54
C ALA A 439 -12.89 -12.79 -29.57
N CYS A 440 -12.24 -12.94 -28.43
CA CYS A 440 -12.16 -11.90 -27.40
C CYS A 440 -11.47 -10.62 -27.92
N LEU A 441 -10.33 -10.74 -28.61
CA LEU A 441 -9.58 -9.60 -29.14
C LEU A 441 -10.32 -8.87 -30.27
N GLU A 442 -11.14 -9.58 -31.04
CA GLU A 442 -12.00 -8.97 -32.05
C GLU A 442 -13.17 -8.19 -31.45
N GLU A 443 -13.81 -8.74 -30.42
CA GLU A 443 -15.01 -8.16 -29.80
C GLU A 443 -14.68 -7.00 -28.88
N SER A 444 -13.58 -7.08 -28.11
CA SER A 444 -13.22 -6.09 -27.07
C SER A 444 -12.39 -4.92 -27.58
N GLY A 445 -11.94 -4.94 -28.82
CA GLY A 445 -10.98 -3.95 -29.33
C GLY A 445 -9.54 -4.18 -28.88
N GLY A 446 -9.23 -5.34 -28.26
CA GLY A 446 -7.89 -5.76 -27.88
C GLY A 446 -7.59 -5.67 -26.39
N LEU A 447 -6.31 -5.76 -26.07
CA LEU A 447 -5.76 -5.53 -24.74
C LEU A 447 -5.44 -4.04 -24.57
N HIS A 448 -5.97 -3.45 -23.53
CA HIS A 448 -5.79 -2.03 -23.19
C HIS A 448 -4.80 -1.88 -22.05
N PHE A 449 -4.14 -0.73 -21.96
CA PHE A 449 -3.25 -0.37 -20.86
C PHE A 449 -3.73 0.93 -20.22
N ASP A 450 -3.83 0.94 -18.92
CA ASP A 450 -4.13 2.12 -18.10
C ASP A 450 -2.83 2.68 -17.52
N GLU A 451 -2.43 3.86 -17.99
CA GLU A 451 -1.20 4.52 -17.55
C GLU A 451 -1.26 4.97 -16.07
N ALA A 452 -2.46 5.28 -15.54
CA ALA A 452 -2.60 5.75 -14.17
C ALA A 452 -2.40 4.63 -13.15
N THR A 453 -2.88 3.44 -13.47
CA THR A 453 -2.81 2.25 -12.60
C THR A 453 -1.74 1.24 -13.04
N GLN A 454 -1.06 1.51 -14.18
CA GLN A 454 -0.09 0.62 -14.81
C GLN A 454 -0.62 -0.80 -14.95
N THR A 455 -1.89 -0.93 -15.35
CA THR A 455 -2.60 -2.21 -15.39
C THR A 455 -3.14 -2.48 -16.79
N TYR A 456 -2.91 -3.68 -17.30
CA TYR A 456 -3.54 -4.17 -18.55
C TYR A 456 -4.94 -4.68 -18.25
N TRP A 457 -5.88 -4.38 -19.15
CA TRP A 457 -7.25 -4.84 -19.02
C TRP A 457 -7.89 -5.13 -20.37
N PHE A 458 -8.91 -5.99 -20.37
CA PHE A 458 -9.73 -6.29 -21.52
C PHE A 458 -11.15 -6.67 -21.13
N ASN A 459 -12.08 -6.59 -22.08
CA ASN A 459 -13.44 -7.05 -21.92
C ASN A 459 -13.65 -8.35 -22.70
N TYR A 460 -14.57 -9.17 -22.25
CA TYR A 460 -15.06 -10.32 -22.99
C TYR A 460 -16.50 -10.66 -22.60
N THR A 461 -17.18 -11.42 -23.46
CA THR A 461 -18.52 -11.96 -23.16
C THR A 461 -18.37 -13.41 -22.73
N ASP A 462 -18.87 -13.78 -21.56
CA ASP A 462 -18.83 -15.16 -21.07
C ASP A 462 -19.83 -16.06 -21.82
N GLN A 463 -19.81 -17.38 -21.54
CA GLN A 463 -20.70 -18.35 -22.18
C GLN A 463 -22.18 -18.13 -21.84
N ASN A 464 -22.51 -17.35 -20.83
CA ASN A 464 -23.87 -16.99 -20.42
C ASN A 464 -24.33 -15.65 -21.01
N GLY A 465 -23.46 -14.96 -21.77
CA GLY A 465 -23.73 -13.66 -22.38
C GLY A 465 -23.47 -12.46 -21.45
N HIS A 466 -22.79 -12.66 -20.32
CA HIS A 466 -22.43 -11.55 -19.43
C HIS A 466 -21.17 -10.85 -19.91
N GLN A 467 -21.19 -9.52 -19.82
CA GLN A 467 -19.99 -8.71 -20.03
C GLN A 467 -19.07 -8.80 -18.84
N CYS A 468 -17.83 -9.20 -19.07
CA CYS A 468 -16.77 -9.36 -18.09
C CYS A 468 -15.66 -8.35 -18.40
N THR A 469 -15.11 -7.71 -17.37
CA THR A 469 -13.91 -6.91 -17.46
C THR A 469 -12.82 -7.57 -16.62
N VAL A 470 -11.66 -7.80 -17.20
CA VAL A 470 -10.50 -8.40 -16.55
C VAL A 470 -9.38 -7.38 -16.45
N TRP A 471 -8.82 -7.21 -15.27
CA TRP A 471 -7.58 -6.48 -15.02
C TRP A 471 -6.49 -7.47 -14.64
N LEU A 472 -5.37 -7.44 -15.37
CA LEU A 472 -4.31 -8.43 -15.23
C LEU A 472 -3.39 -8.11 -14.03
N GLY A 473 -3.24 -9.07 -13.12
CA GLY A 473 -2.26 -9.05 -12.04
C GLY A 473 -0.90 -9.57 -12.50
N ASN A 474 -0.24 -8.87 -13.41
CA ASN A 474 1.07 -9.22 -13.93
C ASN A 474 2.21 -8.55 -13.15
N ALA A 475 3.45 -8.83 -13.53
CA ALA A 475 4.63 -8.28 -12.88
C ALA A 475 4.71 -6.75 -12.97
N GLU A 476 4.23 -6.14 -14.06
CA GLU A 476 4.23 -4.68 -14.24
C GLU A 476 3.25 -3.99 -13.29
N CYS A 477 2.04 -4.54 -13.13
CA CYS A 477 1.07 -4.09 -12.13
C CYS A 477 1.63 -4.23 -10.69
N LEU A 478 2.29 -5.36 -10.38
CA LEU A 478 2.92 -5.55 -9.07
C LEU A 478 4.06 -4.54 -8.84
N ALA A 479 4.88 -4.25 -9.86
CA ALA A 479 5.95 -3.27 -9.78
C ALA A 479 5.42 -1.88 -9.42
N HIS A 480 4.31 -1.46 -10.03
CA HIS A 480 3.65 -0.20 -9.71
C HIS A 480 3.15 -0.17 -8.26
N LYS A 481 2.45 -1.20 -7.80
CA LYS A 481 1.99 -1.31 -6.40
C LYS A 481 3.14 -1.19 -5.41
N LEU A 482 4.25 -1.89 -5.66
CA LEU A 482 5.42 -1.85 -4.79
C LEU A 482 6.18 -0.53 -4.85
N ALA A 483 6.21 0.14 -6.00
CA ALA A 483 6.80 1.47 -6.13
C ALA A 483 6.07 2.50 -5.27
N LEU A 484 4.73 2.51 -5.29
CA LEU A 484 3.92 3.38 -4.42
C LEU A 484 4.18 3.11 -2.93
N ILE A 485 4.22 1.83 -2.52
CA ILE A 485 4.50 1.44 -1.13
C ILE A 485 5.90 1.88 -0.69
N ALA A 486 6.90 1.79 -1.58
CA ALA A 486 8.28 2.14 -1.27
C ALA A 486 8.47 3.61 -0.87
N GLU A 487 7.60 4.53 -1.32
CA GLU A 487 7.67 5.95 -0.99
C GLU A 487 7.44 6.27 0.49
N TYR A 488 6.84 5.35 1.24
CA TYR A 488 6.45 5.55 2.64
C TYR A 488 7.47 5.06 3.67
N ASN A 489 8.56 4.43 3.26
CA ASN A 489 9.59 3.86 4.16
C ASN A 489 9.00 2.89 5.20
N LEU A 490 8.04 2.06 4.80
CA LEU A 490 7.35 1.12 5.68
C LEU A 490 8.27 -0.05 6.09
N ARG A 491 7.80 -0.86 7.06
CA ARG A 491 8.46 -2.14 7.42
C ARG A 491 8.67 -3.02 6.20
N GLY A 492 7.69 -3.10 5.31
CA GLY A 492 7.74 -3.92 4.12
C GLY A 492 6.38 -4.14 3.50
N VAL A 493 6.17 -5.31 2.93
CA VAL A 493 4.93 -5.71 2.25
C VAL A 493 4.61 -7.18 2.50
N ALA A 494 3.34 -7.49 2.69
CA ALA A 494 2.83 -8.85 2.62
C ALA A 494 2.24 -9.08 1.22
N VAL A 495 2.71 -10.12 0.52
CA VAL A 495 2.24 -10.43 -0.83
C VAL A 495 1.46 -11.75 -0.79
N ALA A 496 0.15 -11.66 -0.90
CA ALA A 496 -0.73 -12.82 -0.99
C ALA A 496 -0.58 -13.50 -2.36
N ASN A 497 -0.79 -14.81 -2.39
CA ASN A 497 -0.81 -15.64 -3.59
C ASN A 497 0.53 -15.66 -4.37
N LEU A 498 1.63 -15.16 -3.81
CA LEU A 498 2.93 -15.07 -4.48
C LEU A 498 3.48 -16.45 -4.90
N LEU A 499 3.15 -17.49 -4.14
CA LEU A 499 3.62 -18.87 -4.37
C LEU A 499 2.72 -19.67 -5.31
N ASP A 500 1.69 -19.08 -5.89
CA ASP A 500 0.76 -19.80 -6.77
C ASP A 500 1.37 -19.99 -8.17
N GLU A 501 1.22 -21.20 -8.73
CA GLU A 501 1.82 -21.59 -10.00
C GLU A 501 1.33 -20.76 -11.20
N GLY A 502 0.13 -20.19 -11.10
CA GLY A 502 -0.48 -19.39 -12.17
C GLY A 502 -0.04 -17.94 -12.23
N ASN A 503 0.92 -17.50 -11.45
CA ASN A 503 1.44 -16.13 -11.47
C ASN A 503 2.34 -15.85 -12.69
N ASP A 504 2.49 -14.58 -13.05
CA ASP A 504 3.54 -14.13 -13.95
C ASP A 504 4.91 -14.42 -13.31
N GLN A 505 5.74 -15.23 -13.96
CA GLN A 505 7.02 -15.65 -13.40
C GLN A 505 7.96 -14.47 -13.06
N ARG A 506 7.77 -13.31 -13.70
CA ARG A 506 8.55 -12.10 -13.47
C ARG A 506 8.22 -11.39 -12.16
N VAL A 507 7.16 -11.80 -11.44
CA VAL A 507 6.83 -11.22 -10.11
C VAL A 507 8.00 -11.37 -9.12
N TRP A 508 8.79 -12.44 -9.24
CA TRP A 508 9.95 -12.65 -8.37
C TRP A 508 11.07 -11.64 -8.60
N GLU A 509 11.28 -11.22 -9.83
CA GLU A 509 12.22 -10.15 -10.17
C GLU A 509 11.79 -8.82 -9.54
N VAL A 510 10.51 -8.50 -9.64
CA VAL A 510 9.90 -7.30 -9.06
C VAL A 510 10.05 -7.29 -7.53
N VAL A 511 9.75 -8.41 -6.87
CA VAL A 511 9.89 -8.55 -5.42
C VAL A 511 11.35 -8.44 -4.98
N ARG A 512 12.29 -8.98 -5.76
CA ARG A 512 13.74 -8.86 -5.51
C ARG A 512 14.18 -7.40 -5.59
N GLN A 513 13.79 -6.67 -6.65
CA GLN A 513 14.09 -5.26 -6.82
C GLN A 513 13.58 -4.43 -5.62
N PHE A 514 12.34 -4.69 -5.17
CA PHE A 514 11.79 -4.03 -3.99
C PHE A 514 12.63 -4.32 -2.73
N ARG A 515 13.00 -5.58 -2.49
CA ARG A 515 13.84 -5.96 -1.35
C ARG A 515 15.21 -5.31 -1.36
N GLU A 516 15.81 -5.13 -2.54
CA GLU A 516 17.08 -4.47 -2.76
C GLU A 516 16.99 -2.94 -2.75
N ARG A 517 15.78 -2.39 -2.56
CA ARG A 517 15.47 -0.94 -2.60
C ARG A 517 15.79 -0.31 -3.96
N THR A 518 15.73 -1.07 -5.01
CA THR A 518 15.68 -0.52 -6.36
C THR A 518 14.22 -0.24 -6.71
N VAL A 519 13.97 0.79 -7.54
CA VAL A 519 12.60 1.05 -7.99
C VAL A 519 12.14 -0.13 -8.82
N PRO A 520 11.08 -0.85 -8.40
CA PRO A 520 10.58 -1.97 -9.16
C PRO A 520 10.12 -1.51 -10.55
N ALA A 521 10.67 -2.12 -11.60
CA ALA A 521 10.31 -1.81 -12.97
C ALA A 521 10.44 -3.05 -13.84
N VAL A 522 9.34 -3.43 -14.50
CA VAL A 522 9.28 -4.52 -15.47
C VAL A 522 8.32 -4.09 -16.57
N GLU A 523 8.74 -4.19 -17.81
CA GLU A 523 7.88 -3.92 -18.96
C GLU A 523 7.30 -5.22 -19.51
N SER A 524 6.02 -5.22 -19.87
CA SER A 524 5.36 -6.33 -20.50
C SER A 524 5.34 -6.14 -22.03
N SER A 525 5.81 -7.15 -22.75
CA SER A 525 5.77 -7.18 -24.21
C SER A 525 4.91 -8.34 -24.68
N PHE A 526 3.62 -8.07 -24.88
CA PHE A 526 2.67 -9.09 -25.28
C PHE A 526 2.86 -9.50 -26.74
N ALA A 527 2.91 -10.80 -26.97
CA ALA A 527 2.96 -11.40 -28.31
C ALA A 527 1.97 -12.55 -28.42
N LEU A 528 1.37 -12.67 -29.58
CA LEU A 528 0.53 -13.79 -29.95
C LEU A 528 1.36 -14.80 -30.79
N ILE A 529 1.34 -16.06 -30.36
CA ILE A 529 2.05 -17.14 -30.99
C ILE A 529 1.02 -18.12 -31.58
N TRP A 530 0.91 -18.15 -32.89
CA TRP A 530 0.17 -19.19 -33.58
C TRP A 530 1.06 -20.41 -33.83
N THR A 531 0.59 -21.59 -33.46
CA THR A 531 1.27 -22.86 -33.69
C THR A 531 0.37 -23.75 -34.50
N VAL A 532 0.88 -24.32 -35.59
CA VAL A 532 0.19 -25.30 -36.42
C VAL A 532 0.93 -26.62 -36.28
N GLN A 533 0.23 -27.66 -35.90
CA GLN A 533 0.71 -29.04 -35.90
C GLN A 533 0.08 -29.79 -37.06
N ASP A 534 0.90 -30.33 -37.96
CA ASP A 534 0.44 -31.11 -39.09
C ASP A 534 0.18 -32.59 -38.74
N THR A 535 -0.33 -33.36 -39.68
CA THR A 535 -0.62 -34.78 -39.58
C THR A 535 0.58 -35.68 -39.23
N ALA A 536 1.78 -35.20 -39.47
CA ALA A 536 3.04 -35.88 -39.14
C ALA A 536 3.59 -35.43 -37.75
N GLY A 537 2.87 -34.56 -37.02
CA GLY A 537 3.28 -34.01 -35.74
C GLY A 537 4.31 -32.89 -35.85
N ARG A 538 4.58 -32.36 -37.05
CA ARG A 538 5.51 -31.24 -37.23
C ARG A 538 4.86 -29.94 -36.82
N LEU A 539 5.61 -29.10 -36.09
CA LEU A 539 5.14 -27.82 -35.56
C LEU A 539 5.70 -26.68 -36.41
N SER A 540 4.85 -25.75 -36.82
CA SER A 540 5.23 -24.45 -37.34
C SER A 540 4.67 -23.34 -36.44
N GLN A 541 5.47 -22.28 -36.22
CA GLN A 541 5.10 -21.19 -35.32
C GLN A 541 5.25 -19.85 -36.04
N ILE A 542 4.30 -18.95 -35.75
CA ILE A 542 4.33 -17.56 -36.23
C ILE A 542 4.03 -16.67 -35.04
N VAL A 543 4.91 -15.71 -34.78
CA VAL A 543 4.75 -14.70 -33.74
C VAL A 543 4.14 -13.45 -34.35
N LYS A 544 3.07 -12.96 -33.78
CA LYS A 544 2.34 -11.76 -34.18
C LYS A 544 2.11 -10.80 -33.00
N PRO A 545 1.94 -9.50 -33.26
CA PRO A 545 1.45 -8.62 -32.22
C PRO A 545 -0.02 -8.94 -31.88
N LEU A 546 -0.43 -8.68 -30.64
CA LEU A 546 -1.84 -8.87 -30.22
C LEU A 546 -2.84 -8.01 -31.03
N SER A 547 -2.37 -6.94 -31.66
CA SER A 547 -3.18 -6.10 -32.55
C SER A 547 -3.53 -6.78 -33.90
N ASP A 548 -2.89 -7.91 -34.22
CA ASP A 548 -3.22 -8.73 -35.39
C ASP A 548 -3.65 -10.13 -34.95
N PRO A 549 -4.91 -10.32 -34.48
CA PRO A 549 -5.41 -11.57 -33.93
C PRO A 549 -5.77 -12.60 -34.98
N HIS A 550 -5.55 -12.32 -36.28
CA HIS A 550 -5.94 -13.19 -37.35
C HIS A 550 -4.81 -14.07 -37.86
N TYR A 551 -5.16 -15.29 -38.23
CA TYR A 551 -4.27 -16.22 -38.90
C TYR A 551 -4.97 -16.81 -40.12
N GLU A 552 -4.50 -16.48 -41.34
CA GLU A 552 -4.97 -17.08 -42.59
C GLU A 552 -4.13 -18.31 -42.90
N TRP A 553 -4.78 -19.42 -43.14
CA TRP A 553 -4.13 -20.67 -43.49
C TRP A 553 -4.79 -21.28 -44.70
N THR A 554 -3.98 -21.92 -45.60
CA THR A 554 -4.46 -22.63 -46.77
C THR A 554 -4.23 -24.13 -46.60
N ALA A 555 -5.28 -24.94 -46.80
CA ALA A 555 -5.25 -26.38 -46.68
C ALA A 555 -4.53 -26.98 -47.87
N GLU A 556 -3.24 -27.32 -47.75
CA GLU A 556 -2.45 -27.87 -48.88
C GLU A 556 -2.60 -29.39 -48.99
N GLN A 557 -2.66 -30.13 -47.91
CA GLN A 557 -2.68 -31.59 -47.87
C GLN A 557 -3.81 -32.11 -47.01
N PRO A 558 -4.43 -33.28 -47.39
CA PRO A 558 -5.44 -33.92 -46.55
C PRO A 558 -4.89 -34.39 -45.21
N GLY A 559 -5.72 -34.33 -44.19
CA GLY A 559 -5.41 -34.80 -42.83
C GLY A 559 -5.92 -33.94 -41.73
N ASP A 560 -5.59 -34.30 -40.49
CA ASP A 560 -6.00 -33.58 -39.28
C ASP A 560 -4.89 -32.61 -38.85
N TYR A 561 -5.24 -31.34 -38.65
CA TYR A 561 -4.36 -30.28 -38.23
C TYR A 561 -4.83 -29.73 -36.87
N THR A 562 -3.90 -29.42 -36.00
CA THR A 562 -4.20 -28.74 -34.74
C THR A 562 -3.60 -27.36 -34.74
N PHE A 563 -4.44 -26.35 -34.59
CA PHE A 563 -4.05 -24.95 -34.44
C PHE A 563 -4.08 -24.57 -32.98
N ALA A 564 -3.04 -23.92 -32.50
CA ALA A 564 -3.02 -23.37 -31.18
C ALA A 564 -2.64 -21.88 -31.20
N ALA A 565 -3.36 -21.10 -30.38
CA ALA A 565 -3.00 -19.73 -30.10
C ALA A 565 -2.44 -19.66 -28.68
N SER A 566 -1.34 -18.95 -28.49
CA SER A 566 -0.70 -18.77 -27.18
C SER A 566 -0.34 -17.32 -26.98
N ILE A 567 -0.45 -16.84 -25.75
CA ILE A 567 0.01 -15.50 -25.35
C ILE A 567 1.32 -15.62 -24.60
N SER A 568 2.23 -14.71 -24.90
CA SER A 568 3.49 -14.52 -24.20
C SER A 568 3.59 -13.06 -23.76
N THR A 569 4.14 -12.82 -22.58
CA THR A 569 4.34 -11.48 -22.01
C THR A 569 5.77 -10.99 -22.08
N ASP A 570 6.67 -11.80 -22.63
CA ASP A 570 8.11 -11.53 -22.78
C ASP A 570 8.58 -11.53 -24.25
N GLY A 571 7.70 -11.13 -25.15
CA GLY A 571 7.99 -11.05 -26.58
C GLY A 571 8.10 -12.40 -27.29
N GLY A 572 7.47 -13.43 -26.75
CA GLY A 572 7.40 -14.75 -27.38
C GLY A 572 8.44 -15.76 -26.88
N ARG A 573 9.15 -15.47 -25.79
CA ARG A 573 10.14 -16.39 -25.22
C ARG A 573 9.49 -17.49 -24.38
N THR A 574 8.49 -17.12 -23.59
CA THR A 574 7.70 -18.06 -22.77
C THR A 574 6.23 -17.99 -23.13
N VAL A 575 5.54 -19.13 -23.04
CA VAL A 575 4.10 -19.24 -23.29
C VAL A 575 3.37 -19.15 -21.96
N SER A 576 2.50 -18.15 -21.80
CA SER A 576 1.75 -17.94 -20.58
C SER A 576 0.40 -18.67 -20.56
N GLN A 577 -0.27 -18.78 -21.73
CA GLN A 577 -1.56 -19.47 -21.88
C GLN A 577 -1.71 -20.01 -23.30
N ARG A 578 -2.51 -21.09 -23.47
CA ARG A 578 -2.72 -21.74 -24.77
C ARG A 578 -4.17 -22.19 -24.93
N GLY A 579 -4.75 -21.84 -26.09
CA GLY A 579 -6.00 -22.42 -26.57
C GLY A 579 -5.77 -23.15 -27.89
N ASP A 580 -6.54 -24.21 -28.20
CA ASP A 580 -6.36 -25.01 -29.41
C ASP A 580 -7.68 -25.37 -30.09
N VAL A 581 -7.62 -25.62 -31.37
CA VAL A 581 -8.73 -26.08 -32.25
C VAL A 581 -8.23 -27.04 -33.31
N GLY A 582 -9.00 -28.08 -33.60
CA GLY A 582 -8.73 -29.05 -34.68
C GLY A 582 -9.45 -28.69 -35.96
N ILE A 583 -8.76 -28.81 -37.12
CA ILE A 583 -9.33 -28.66 -38.44
C ILE A 583 -8.96 -29.88 -39.28
N ARG A 584 -9.96 -30.48 -39.95
CA ARG A 584 -9.76 -31.62 -40.86
C ARG A 584 -9.78 -31.16 -42.30
N VAL A 585 -8.78 -31.55 -43.09
CA VAL A 585 -8.75 -31.40 -44.55
C VAL A 585 -9.14 -32.72 -45.17
N LEU A 586 -10.17 -32.68 -46.01
CA LEU A 586 -10.70 -33.86 -46.67
C LEU A 586 -9.75 -34.42 -47.75
N GLU A 587 -9.82 -35.72 -48.02
CA GLU A 587 -9.17 -36.26 -49.20
C GLU A 587 -9.88 -35.76 -50.46
N PRO A 588 -9.14 -35.40 -51.53
CA PRO A 588 -9.78 -34.94 -52.73
C PRO A 588 -10.70 -36.02 -53.28
N THR A 589 -11.96 -35.67 -53.50
CA THR A 589 -12.90 -36.57 -54.15
C THR A 589 -12.35 -36.98 -55.49
N PRO A 590 -12.19 -38.29 -55.79
CA PRO A 590 -11.61 -38.70 -57.06
C PRO A 590 -12.50 -38.16 -58.20
N THR A 591 -11.93 -37.34 -59.04
CA THR A 591 -12.60 -36.85 -60.28
C THR A 591 -13.00 -38.06 -61.07
N PRO A 592 -14.30 -38.24 -61.43
CA PRO A 592 -14.69 -39.38 -62.24
C PRO A 592 -13.90 -39.38 -63.49
N THR A 593 -13.09 -40.40 -63.69
CA THR A 593 -12.33 -40.61 -64.97
C THR A 593 -13.34 -40.64 -66.09
N ALA A 594 -13.22 -39.68 -67.00
CA ALA A 594 -14.13 -39.64 -68.12
C ALA A 594 -14.11 -40.99 -68.85
N THR A 595 -15.22 -41.69 -68.79
CA THR A 595 -15.42 -42.96 -69.55
C THR A 595 -15.16 -42.63 -70.98
N PRO A 596 -14.24 -43.36 -71.72
CA PRO A 596 -13.96 -43.07 -73.14
C PRO A 596 -15.23 -43.19 -73.95
N THR A 597 -15.70 -42.10 -74.50
CA THR A 597 -16.85 -42.08 -75.44
C THR A 597 -16.48 -42.97 -76.61
N PRO A 598 -17.33 -43.97 -77.04
CA PRO A 598 -17.02 -44.84 -78.13
C PRO A 598 -16.81 -43.98 -79.40
N THR A 599 -15.64 -44.12 -80.02
CA THR A 599 -15.28 -43.45 -81.30
C THR A 599 -16.30 -43.85 -82.36
N PRO A 600 -17.00 -42.90 -83.04
CA PRO A 600 -17.89 -43.25 -84.15
C PRO A 600 -17.10 -43.77 -85.32
N THR A 601 -17.53 -44.95 -85.87
CA THR A 601 -17.01 -45.54 -87.05
C THR A 601 -17.12 -44.57 -88.25
N PRO A 602 -16.04 -44.34 -89.07
CA PRO A 602 -16.09 -43.39 -90.12
C PRO A 602 -17.05 -43.80 -91.24
N THR A 603 -18.11 -43.06 -91.47
CA THR A 603 -18.98 -43.15 -92.63
C THR A 603 -18.33 -42.38 -93.77
N SER A 604 -18.11 -43.03 -94.91
CA SER A 604 -17.55 -42.43 -96.17
C SER A 604 -18.44 -41.28 -96.63
N THR A 605 -17.91 -40.04 -96.60
CA THR A 605 -18.62 -38.87 -97.13
C THR A 605 -17.89 -38.32 -98.36
N HIS A 606 -18.66 -38.04 -99.37
CA HIS A 606 -18.23 -37.46 -100.63
C HIS A 606 -17.55 -36.08 -100.47
N THR A 607 -16.49 -35.86 -101.29
CA THR A 607 -15.71 -34.62 -101.41
C THR A 607 -16.56 -33.47 -101.95
N PRO A 608 -16.70 -32.32 -101.27
CA PRO A 608 -17.23 -31.11 -101.90
C PRO A 608 -16.09 -30.23 -102.44
N THR A 609 -16.38 -29.58 -103.54
CA THR A 609 -15.61 -28.61 -104.32
C THR A 609 -15.22 -27.38 -103.53
N PRO A 610 -14.03 -26.75 -103.69
CA PRO A 610 -13.57 -25.59 -102.95
C PRO A 610 -14.33 -24.32 -103.30
N THR A 611 -14.82 -23.60 -102.33
CA THR A 611 -15.42 -22.24 -102.37
C THR A 611 -14.34 -21.23 -101.97
N PRO A 612 -14.26 -20.04 -102.61
CA PRO A 612 -13.15 -19.10 -102.46
C PRO A 612 -13.12 -18.44 -101.04
N THR A 613 -11.89 -18.28 -100.62
CA THR A 613 -11.49 -17.69 -99.33
C THR A 613 -11.81 -16.20 -99.24
N ALA A 614 -12.52 -15.78 -98.23
CA ALA A 614 -12.67 -14.37 -97.91
C ALA A 614 -11.43 -13.88 -97.10
N THR A 615 -10.84 -12.79 -97.61
CA THR A 615 -9.67 -12.13 -97.01
C THR A 615 -10.08 -11.44 -95.64
N SER A 616 -9.40 -11.76 -94.57
CA SER A 616 -9.59 -11.15 -93.29
C SER A 616 -8.99 -9.73 -93.21
N THR A 617 -9.81 -8.74 -92.89
CA THR A 617 -9.40 -7.35 -92.56
C THR A 617 -8.75 -7.31 -91.23
N PRO A 618 -7.63 -6.65 -90.97
CA PRO A 618 -7.00 -6.56 -89.64
C PRO A 618 -7.82 -5.62 -88.73
N THR A 619 -8.15 -6.15 -87.60
CA THR A 619 -8.76 -5.37 -86.52
C THR A 619 -7.70 -4.50 -85.79
N PRO A 620 -7.94 -3.22 -85.52
CA PRO A 620 -6.95 -2.37 -84.87
C PRO A 620 -6.76 -2.80 -83.43
N THR A 621 -5.48 -2.92 -83.02
CA THR A 621 -5.03 -3.17 -81.66
C THR A 621 -5.35 -1.94 -80.76
N PRO A 622 -5.95 -2.08 -79.64
CA PRO A 622 -6.13 -0.94 -78.71
C PRO A 622 -4.79 -0.50 -78.14
N THR A 623 -4.48 0.78 -78.38
CA THR A 623 -3.33 1.48 -77.73
C THR A 623 -3.58 1.63 -76.26
N SER A 624 -2.66 1.14 -75.45
CA SER A 624 -2.66 1.31 -74.01
C SER A 624 -2.53 2.79 -73.61
N THR A 625 -3.57 3.35 -73.05
CA THR A 625 -3.55 4.70 -72.44
C THR A 625 -2.73 4.64 -71.14
N ALA A 626 -1.68 5.43 -71.03
CA ALA A 626 -0.86 5.54 -69.88
C ALA A 626 -1.70 6.14 -68.66
N THR A 627 -1.74 5.40 -67.59
CA THR A 627 -2.31 5.87 -66.32
C THR A 627 -1.41 6.98 -65.75
N PRO A 628 -1.96 8.13 -65.33
CA PRO A 628 -1.13 9.17 -64.74
C PRO A 628 -0.60 8.72 -63.37
N THR A 629 0.70 8.84 -63.19
CA THR A 629 1.43 8.64 -61.94
C THR A 629 0.93 9.68 -60.90
N PRO A 630 0.55 9.30 -59.69
CA PRO A 630 0.20 10.28 -58.65
C PRO A 630 1.42 11.12 -58.28
N THR A 631 1.31 12.43 -58.51
CA THR A 631 2.29 13.41 -58.03
C THR A 631 2.10 13.56 -56.52
N PHE A 632 3.15 13.21 -55.77
CA PHE A 632 3.17 13.46 -54.31
C PHE A 632 3.22 14.97 -54.09
N THR A 633 2.17 15.51 -53.45
CA THR A 633 2.19 16.84 -52.88
C THR A 633 3.04 16.76 -51.60
N PRO A 634 4.07 17.58 -51.41
CA PRO A 634 4.84 17.58 -50.18
C PRO A 634 3.92 18.01 -49.01
N ALA A 635 3.94 17.26 -47.93
CA ALA A 635 3.28 17.62 -46.69
C ALA A 635 3.81 18.97 -46.16
N PRO A 636 2.95 19.82 -45.59
CA PRO A 636 3.39 21.08 -44.99
C PRO A 636 4.39 20.78 -43.88
N THR A 637 5.58 21.39 -43.95
CA THR A 637 6.59 21.38 -42.93
C THR A 637 5.98 22.00 -41.66
N ALA A 638 5.90 21.24 -40.59
CA ALA A 638 5.48 21.75 -39.28
C ALA A 638 6.42 22.87 -38.86
N THR A 639 5.88 24.08 -38.70
CA THR A 639 6.59 25.20 -38.08
C THR A 639 6.75 24.84 -36.61
N PRO A 640 7.97 24.89 -36.04
CA PRO A 640 8.16 24.61 -34.62
C PRO A 640 7.37 25.62 -33.79
N THR A 641 6.42 25.14 -33.01
CA THR A 641 5.73 25.91 -31.99
C THR A 641 6.78 26.33 -30.96
N PRO A 642 6.90 27.61 -30.58
CA PRO A 642 7.84 28.01 -29.55
C PRO A 642 7.48 27.31 -28.23
N ILE A 643 8.45 26.64 -27.62
CA ILE A 643 8.35 26.07 -26.28
C ILE A 643 8.00 27.22 -25.33
N PRO A 644 6.91 27.15 -24.55
CA PRO A 644 6.63 28.16 -23.54
C PRO A 644 7.80 28.18 -22.55
N GLN A 645 8.44 29.35 -22.44
CA GLN A 645 9.43 29.62 -21.41
C GLN A 645 8.74 29.42 -20.05
N PRO A 646 9.34 28.71 -19.08
CA PRO A 646 8.72 28.54 -17.78
C PRO A 646 8.49 29.92 -17.16
N THR A 647 7.24 30.27 -17.01
CA THR A 647 6.80 31.45 -16.25
C THR A 647 7.23 31.20 -14.81
N ALA A 648 8.06 32.06 -14.25
CA ALA A 648 8.46 32.00 -12.86
C ALA A 648 7.17 31.88 -12.00
N THR A 649 7.06 30.79 -11.26
CA THR A 649 6.01 30.57 -10.28
C THR A 649 6.04 31.77 -9.32
N PRO A 650 4.96 32.53 -9.15
CA PRO A 650 4.95 33.60 -8.18
C PRO A 650 5.24 33.02 -6.81
N LYS A 651 6.27 33.56 -6.13
CA LYS A 651 6.57 33.24 -4.74
C LYS A 651 5.27 33.40 -3.94
N PRO A 652 4.85 32.41 -3.15
CA PRO A 652 3.62 32.51 -2.36
C PRO A 652 3.72 33.76 -1.50
N GLN A 653 2.74 34.67 -1.63
CA GLN A 653 2.59 35.75 -0.68
C GLN A 653 2.27 35.14 0.68
N PRO A 654 2.85 35.62 1.78
CA PRO A 654 2.47 35.19 3.10
C PRO A 654 0.96 35.40 3.26
N LYS A 655 0.23 34.33 3.48
CA LYS A 655 -1.22 34.37 3.74
C LYS A 655 -1.46 35.25 4.97
N PRO A 656 -2.48 36.12 4.97
CA PRO A 656 -2.85 36.88 6.16
C PRO A 656 -3.08 35.88 7.30
N ARG A 657 -2.49 36.15 8.47
CA ARG A 657 -2.75 35.39 9.70
C ARG A 657 -4.25 35.46 9.97
N LEU A 658 -4.94 34.34 9.87
CA LEU A 658 -6.32 34.22 10.26
C LEU A 658 -6.41 34.38 11.78
N GLY A 659 -7.28 35.28 12.23
CA GLY A 659 -7.51 35.48 13.67
C GLY A 659 -8.12 34.23 14.35
N PRO A 660 -8.11 34.18 15.68
CA PRO A 660 -8.40 32.97 16.47
C PRO A 660 -9.80 32.35 16.30
N GLY A 661 -10.65 32.89 15.45
CA GLY A 661 -12.01 32.35 15.22
C GLY A 661 -12.14 31.40 14.02
N PHE A 662 -11.10 31.23 13.18
CA PHE A 662 -11.18 30.41 11.96
C PHE A 662 -10.59 29.00 12.11
N ASP A 663 -9.80 28.77 13.16
CA ASP A 663 -9.17 27.45 13.42
C ASP A 663 -10.16 26.38 13.93
N TYR A 664 -11.35 26.79 14.38
CA TYR A 664 -12.33 25.85 14.94
C TYR A 664 -12.91 24.85 13.95
N GLY A 665 -13.02 25.20 12.67
CA GLY A 665 -13.63 24.31 11.67
C GLY A 665 -12.74 23.10 11.30
N ILE A 666 -11.43 23.29 11.25
CA ILE A 666 -10.49 22.23 10.87
C ILE A 666 -10.17 21.35 12.07
N GLN A 667 -10.11 21.92 13.28
CA GLN A 667 -9.85 21.18 14.51
C GLN A 667 -11.05 20.32 14.94
N ALA A 668 -12.30 20.77 14.67
CA ALA A 668 -13.50 19.98 14.95
C ALA A 668 -13.54 18.67 14.14
N HIS A 669 -13.03 18.67 12.90
CA HIS A 669 -12.95 17.46 12.09
C HIS A 669 -12.02 16.39 12.65
N PHE A 670 -10.90 16.76 13.26
CA PHE A 670 -9.98 15.79 13.86
C PHE A 670 -10.43 15.35 15.28
N ILE A 671 -11.16 16.20 16.00
CA ILE A 671 -11.63 15.90 17.38
C ILE A 671 -12.85 14.97 17.33
N ASP A 672 -13.76 15.15 16.38
CA ASP A 672 -14.98 14.32 16.25
C ASP A 672 -14.72 12.90 15.73
N GLN A 673 -13.56 12.63 15.17
CA GLN A 673 -13.21 11.28 14.68
C GLN A 673 -13.01 10.25 15.80
N ASP A 674 -12.71 10.67 17.01
CA ASP A 674 -12.48 9.79 18.17
C ASP A 674 -13.70 9.65 19.11
N HIS A 675 -14.74 10.46 18.91
CA HIS A 675 -16.00 10.33 19.64
C HIS A 675 -16.98 9.54 18.79
N GLY A 676 -17.28 8.31 19.21
CA GLY A 676 -18.35 7.50 18.63
C GLY A 676 -19.66 8.30 18.49
N PRO A 677 -20.63 7.83 17.67
CA PRO A 677 -21.79 8.60 17.29
C PRO A 677 -22.50 9.12 18.52
N ILE A 678 -22.59 10.45 18.66
CA ILE A 678 -23.53 11.09 19.58
C ILE A 678 -24.90 10.77 19.00
N ILE A 679 -25.55 9.78 19.57
CA ILE A 679 -26.96 9.51 19.35
C ILE A 679 -27.70 10.69 19.95
N ASN A 680 -28.16 11.60 19.10
CA ASN A 680 -29.21 12.54 19.49
C ASN A 680 -30.55 11.84 19.35
N PRO A 681 -31.48 12.06 20.30
CA PRO A 681 -32.75 11.38 20.39
C PRO A 681 -33.71 11.67 19.25
#